data_b377280e5f06d126cbfc53a426a9fadd
#
_entry.id   b377280e5f06d126cbfc53a426a9fadd
#
_cell.length_a   1.000
_cell.length_b   1.000
_cell.length_c   1.000
_cell.angle_alpha   90.00
_cell.angle_beta   90.00
_cell.angle_gamma   90.00
#
_symmetry.space_group_name_H-M   'P 1'
#
loop_
_entity.id
_entity.type
_entity.pdbx_description
1 polymer ?
#
loop_
_entity_poly.entity_id
_entity_poly.type
_entity_poly.pdbx_seq_one_letter_code
_entity_poly.pdbx_strand_id
1 'polypeptide(L)'
;MVDQTKNINQGAKDNRLLWMNIPIGIGKIKGGYPSSNWNDDPYTGWNYTKVFGSWNHGVFHVPGVAVDCAHKNGTDIYAGIKFFESWTAGSGAAGWVGKVQTKDPNGYDGYKYVRPLVNAMMFFGQDGLNYNFEDNGYANADVVGFHQACYKYAKEIGFDNFHIGIYTASDRLSASNVEALFGNNGVKTADAFLNYSGGNFSTGSMRTSYQAAINAMGTCEGVYQGAWIASMARAWTGLDANDQARSIGIVLWGEHGESRLHSNTTGNSAIDYQENYQKLQERLFSGGYRNPAARPTPTNNADWFTSDPKNNALRNFQGVAEYIPERTAIKQNLPFETFFNVGNGEIYNYKGKKTMGNWYNLGQQDVVPTYRWLVYDKGTTTPVTEEYDVNGGVPEFTNADAYIGGSCLRLTNTKAVDIVLYRAELTVSAGSPTVTLALKNFNGAPEGTVSVIVKKKGSEQWEETAFANVTGKTWEAQTLALNGVSQGDVIEYVGLRTSGNTAGTLVGQLTLNDDVKVDPAHIKEAVVEVKEETQTSLSVKLRWDVDAEAKDRADYGLLYNDEANIDHFEVFYKDGETGRVSEVGRTTSWGTYLGNLPMDEGEKPFVGVRSASIDGKSFSEIVWVEVPRADASKLPEKNQSVDAY
;
A
#
# COMPACT_ATOMS: atom_id res chain seq x y z
N MET A 1 -0.91 5.03 12.90
CA MET A 1 -0.96 3.54 12.81
C MET A 1 -2.35 3.12 12.40
N VAL A 2 -2.49 2.20 11.47
CA VAL A 2 -3.81 1.75 11.00
C VAL A 2 -4.31 0.60 11.90
N ASP A 3 -5.59 0.66 12.31
CA ASP A 3 -6.17 -0.39 13.14
C ASP A 3 -6.68 -1.55 12.27
N GLN A 4 -5.90 -2.62 12.19
CA GLN A 4 -6.23 -3.82 11.43
C GLN A 4 -7.44 -4.59 11.96
N THR A 5 -7.82 -4.38 13.20
CA THR A 5 -8.90 -5.14 13.84
C THR A 5 -10.28 -4.52 13.61
N LYS A 6 -10.31 -3.26 13.18
CA LYS A 6 -11.56 -2.54 12.98
C LYS A 6 -12.17 -2.85 11.63
N ASN A 7 -13.19 -3.70 11.63
CA ASN A 7 -13.98 -3.96 10.44
C ASN A 7 -14.91 -2.78 10.15
N ILE A 8 -14.69 -2.12 9.02
CA ILE A 8 -15.50 -1.01 8.57
C ILE A 8 -16.47 -1.51 7.52
N ASN A 9 -17.66 -1.86 7.94
CA ASN A 9 -18.69 -2.28 6.99
C ASN A 9 -19.29 -1.06 6.28
N GLN A 10 -18.87 -0.85 5.05
CA GLN A 10 -19.41 0.18 4.16
C GLN A 10 -20.44 -0.42 3.17
N GLY A 11 -21.29 -1.33 3.64
CA GLY A 11 -22.31 -1.95 2.83
C GLY A 11 -21.86 -3.21 2.07
N ALA A 12 -20.73 -3.78 2.41
CA ALA A 12 -20.35 -5.10 1.93
C ALA A 12 -21.34 -6.16 2.44
N LYS A 13 -21.69 -7.12 1.59
CA LYS A 13 -22.64 -8.19 1.92
C LYS A 13 -22.03 -9.27 2.81
N ASP A 14 -20.72 -9.44 2.78
CA ASP A 14 -19.97 -10.48 3.45
C ASP A 14 -18.86 -9.92 4.36
N ASN A 15 -18.26 -10.76 5.19
CA ASN A 15 -17.11 -10.46 6.04
C ASN A 15 -15.84 -11.18 5.56
N ARG A 16 -15.68 -11.33 4.26
CA ARG A 16 -14.57 -12.05 3.67
C ARG A 16 -13.27 -11.27 3.81
N LEU A 17 -12.19 -11.99 4.05
CA LEU A 17 -10.83 -11.44 3.97
C LEU A 17 -10.32 -11.54 2.53
N LEU A 18 -9.50 -10.58 2.13
CA LEU A 18 -8.88 -10.54 0.82
C LEU A 18 -7.37 -10.79 0.93
N TRP A 19 -6.90 -11.74 0.16
CA TRP A 19 -5.49 -11.91 -0.15
C TRP A 19 -5.25 -11.46 -1.60
N MET A 20 -4.46 -10.43 -1.79
CA MET A 20 -3.99 -10.00 -3.11
C MET A 20 -2.70 -10.73 -3.44
N ASN A 21 -2.79 -11.74 -4.28
CA ASN A 21 -1.64 -12.54 -4.71
C ASN A 21 -1.06 -11.97 -6.01
N ILE A 22 -0.48 -10.78 -5.91
CA ILE A 22 0.18 -10.09 -7.01
C ILE A 22 1.60 -9.70 -6.63
N PRO A 23 2.54 -9.67 -7.58
CA PRO A 23 3.88 -9.18 -7.33
C PRO A 23 3.93 -7.65 -7.30
N ILE A 24 4.74 -7.08 -6.43
CA ILE A 24 5.04 -5.64 -6.42
C ILE A 24 6.27 -5.39 -7.29
N GLY A 25 6.12 -4.60 -8.35
CA GLY A 25 7.22 -4.00 -9.10
C GLY A 25 8.34 -4.98 -9.51
N ILE A 26 8.00 -6.24 -9.83
CA ILE A 26 9.01 -7.24 -10.22
C ILE A 26 9.77 -6.75 -11.44
N GLY A 27 11.08 -6.68 -11.29
CA GLY A 27 11.99 -6.20 -12.33
C GLY A 27 12.22 -4.69 -12.33
N LYS A 28 11.40 -3.91 -11.62
CA LYS A 28 11.50 -2.45 -11.57
C LYS A 28 12.06 -1.92 -10.26
N ILE A 29 11.86 -2.62 -9.14
CA ILE A 29 12.55 -2.34 -7.88
C ILE A 29 13.77 -3.25 -7.76
N LYS A 30 14.93 -2.76 -8.15
CA LYS A 30 16.18 -3.52 -8.09
C LYS A 30 16.84 -3.39 -6.73
N GLY A 31 17.09 -4.53 -6.09
CA GLY A 31 17.82 -4.57 -4.82
C GLY A 31 17.10 -3.93 -3.64
N GLY A 32 15.76 -3.84 -3.68
CA GLY A 32 14.95 -3.31 -2.60
C GLY A 32 14.93 -1.78 -2.48
N TYR A 33 15.59 -1.07 -3.38
CA TYR A 33 15.59 0.40 -3.41
C TYR A 33 14.58 0.93 -4.43
N PRO A 34 13.96 2.08 -4.16
CA PRO A 34 13.14 2.79 -5.13
C PRO A 34 13.90 3.01 -6.43
N SER A 35 13.22 2.90 -7.56
CA SER A 35 13.79 3.13 -8.89
C SER A 35 13.47 4.52 -9.42
N SER A 36 14.13 4.92 -10.52
CA SER A 36 13.78 6.13 -11.26
C SER A 36 12.63 5.94 -12.24
N ASN A 37 12.15 4.72 -12.42
CA ASN A 37 10.99 4.46 -13.26
C ASN A 37 9.72 4.81 -12.50
N TRP A 38 8.97 5.78 -12.99
CA TRP A 38 7.80 6.25 -12.29
C TRP A 38 6.48 5.60 -12.74
N ASN A 39 6.41 5.06 -13.93
CA ASN A 39 5.21 4.43 -14.49
C ASN A 39 4.99 2.99 -14.01
N ASP A 40 5.57 2.65 -12.88
CA ASP A 40 5.22 1.44 -12.14
C ASP A 40 3.87 1.63 -11.48
N ASP A 41 3.10 0.59 -11.48
CA ASP A 41 1.72 0.56 -11.00
C ASP A 41 1.68 0.45 -9.48
N PRO A 42 1.55 1.54 -8.75
CA PRO A 42 1.41 1.45 -7.31
C PRO A 42 0.08 0.78 -6.97
N TYR A 43 0.15 -0.21 -6.09
CA TYR A 43 -1.04 -0.82 -5.51
C TYR A 43 -1.68 0.14 -4.51
N THR A 44 -3.00 0.29 -4.56
CA THR A 44 -3.75 1.25 -3.74
C THR A 44 -4.98 0.65 -3.03
N GLY A 45 -5.16 -0.66 -3.12
CA GLY A 45 -6.27 -1.39 -2.48
C GLY A 45 -5.95 -1.94 -1.09
N TRP A 46 -4.99 -1.35 -0.37
CA TRP A 46 -4.50 -1.84 0.92
C TRP A 46 -5.58 -2.01 1.97
N ASN A 47 -6.49 -1.05 2.09
CA ASN A 47 -7.52 -1.05 3.14
C ASN A 47 -8.51 -2.22 3.05
N TYR A 48 -8.58 -2.87 1.89
CA TYR A 48 -9.36 -4.11 1.71
C TYR A 48 -8.53 -5.36 1.93
N THR A 49 -7.21 -5.25 1.85
CA THR A 49 -6.29 -6.37 1.74
C THR A 49 -5.81 -6.82 3.10
N LYS A 50 -6.16 -8.03 3.52
CA LYS A 50 -5.60 -8.65 4.73
C LYS A 50 -4.17 -9.10 4.46
N VAL A 51 -3.94 -9.76 3.35
CA VAL A 51 -2.65 -10.32 2.96
C VAL A 51 -2.27 -9.86 1.57
N PHE A 52 -1.04 -9.41 1.43
CA PHE A 52 -0.45 -9.09 0.14
C PHE A 52 0.81 -9.92 -0.09
N GLY A 53 0.98 -10.48 -1.26
CA GLY A 53 2.20 -11.18 -1.62
C GLY A 53 1.99 -12.33 -2.58
N SER A 54 3.05 -12.68 -3.28
CA SER A 54 3.06 -13.67 -4.33
C SER A 54 4.29 -14.56 -4.18
N TRP A 55 4.22 -15.80 -4.64
CA TRP A 55 5.38 -16.70 -4.71
C TRP A 55 6.47 -16.24 -5.69
N ASN A 56 6.26 -15.15 -6.40
CA ASN A 56 7.24 -14.59 -7.33
C ASN A 56 8.34 -13.76 -6.67
N HIS A 57 8.15 -13.34 -5.40
CA HIS A 57 9.12 -12.47 -4.71
C HIS A 57 10.36 -13.23 -4.19
N GLY A 58 10.30 -14.55 -4.09
CA GLY A 58 11.32 -15.34 -3.36
C GLY A 58 11.29 -15.10 -1.85
N VAL A 59 12.04 -15.96 -1.14
CA VAL A 59 12.18 -15.86 0.31
C VAL A 59 13.01 -14.63 0.65
N PHE A 60 12.71 -13.73 1.42
CA PHE A 60 13.46 -12.51 1.78
C PHE A 60 13.69 -11.49 0.65
N HIS A 61 12.95 -11.58 -0.44
CA HIS A 61 13.10 -10.67 -1.57
C HIS A 61 11.99 -9.61 -1.65
N VAL A 62 11.12 -9.54 -0.66
CA VAL A 62 10.13 -8.46 -0.60
C VAL A 62 10.86 -7.14 -0.34
N PRO A 63 10.68 -6.12 -1.17
CA PRO A 63 11.33 -4.83 -0.94
C PRO A 63 10.87 -4.20 0.37
N GLY A 64 11.80 -3.64 1.16
CA GLY A 64 11.49 -3.02 2.46
C GLY A 64 10.42 -1.93 2.37
N VAL A 65 10.48 -1.11 1.31
CA VAL A 65 9.44 -0.07 1.07
C VAL A 65 8.04 -0.64 0.84
N ALA A 66 7.94 -1.85 0.31
CA ALA A 66 6.66 -2.55 0.16
C ALA A 66 6.15 -3.09 1.50
N VAL A 67 7.06 -3.59 2.34
CA VAL A 67 6.77 -3.99 3.72
C VAL A 67 6.23 -2.80 4.50
N ASP A 68 6.93 -1.68 4.49
CA ASP A 68 6.53 -0.44 5.18
C ASP A 68 5.18 0.05 4.69
N CYS A 69 4.95 0.07 3.38
CA CYS A 69 3.68 0.49 2.79
C CYS A 69 2.52 -0.42 3.19
N ALA A 70 2.71 -1.74 3.17
CA ALA A 70 1.71 -2.70 3.61
C ALA A 70 1.36 -2.51 5.08
N HIS A 71 2.36 -2.45 5.97
CA HIS A 71 2.17 -2.28 7.40
C HIS A 71 1.55 -0.92 7.75
N LYS A 72 1.95 0.16 7.07
CA LYS A 72 1.32 1.48 7.21
C LYS A 72 -0.19 1.45 6.96
N ASN A 73 -0.62 0.57 6.07
CA ASN A 73 -2.04 0.36 5.72
C ASN A 73 -2.70 -0.81 6.48
N GLY A 74 -2.00 -1.46 7.39
CA GLY A 74 -2.53 -2.58 8.17
C GLY A 74 -2.69 -3.89 7.40
N THR A 75 -1.88 -4.11 6.40
CA THR A 75 -1.86 -5.30 5.55
C THR A 75 -0.65 -6.16 5.88
N ASP A 76 -0.86 -7.46 6.06
CA ASP A 76 0.23 -8.42 6.22
C ASP A 76 0.89 -8.71 4.86
N ILE A 77 2.22 -8.84 4.83
CA ILE A 77 2.96 -9.05 3.59
C ILE A 77 3.77 -10.34 3.61
N TYR A 78 3.61 -11.16 2.55
CA TYR A 78 4.24 -12.44 2.43
C TYR A 78 5.37 -12.43 1.39
N ALA A 79 6.48 -13.07 1.72
CA ALA A 79 7.43 -13.58 0.75
C ALA A 79 6.82 -14.79 0.01
N GLY A 80 7.43 -15.25 -1.08
CA GLY A 80 6.89 -16.34 -1.86
C GLY A 80 7.94 -17.32 -2.35
N ILE A 81 7.55 -18.57 -2.48
CA ILE A 81 8.36 -19.63 -3.09
C ILE A 81 7.57 -20.31 -4.19
N LYS A 82 8.12 -20.27 -5.39
CA LYS A 82 7.54 -20.89 -6.57
C LYS A 82 8.24 -22.22 -6.84
N PHE A 83 7.53 -23.34 -6.74
CA PHE A 83 8.12 -24.67 -6.82
C PHE A 83 8.09 -25.34 -8.19
N PHE A 84 7.33 -24.85 -9.13
CA PHE A 84 7.11 -25.52 -10.43
C PHE A 84 8.03 -25.05 -11.58
N GLU A 85 8.92 -24.10 -11.36
CA GLU A 85 9.89 -23.73 -12.39
C GLU A 85 11.11 -24.63 -12.34
N SER A 86 11.62 -25.03 -13.52
CA SER A 86 12.72 -25.97 -13.78
C SER A 86 13.78 -26.02 -12.68
N TRP A 87 13.61 -26.93 -11.76
CA TRP A 87 14.42 -27.02 -10.57
C TRP A 87 15.33 -28.24 -10.71
N THR A 88 16.61 -28.03 -10.55
CA THR A 88 17.58 -29.10 -10.55
C THR A 88 17.32 -30.06 -9.38
N ALA A 89 17.73 -31.31 -9.52
CA ALA A 89 17.59 -32.32 -8.47
C ALA A 89 18.19 -31.81 -7.13
N GLY A 90 17.40 -31.86 -6.06
CA GLY A 90 17.76 -31.34 -4.75
C GLY A 90 17.50 -29.83 -4.52
N SER A 91 16.93 -29.15 -5.49
CA SER A 91 16.39 -27.80 -5.37
C SER A 91 14.88 -27.84 -5.54
N GLY A 92 14.20 -26.74 -5.35
CA GLY A 92 12.78 -26.70 -5.52
C GLY A 92 11.98 -27.26 -4.36
N ALA A 93 10.78 -27.72 -4.64
CA ALA A 93 9.91 -28.33 -3.64
C ALA A 93 10.62 -29.46 -2.89
N ALA A 94 11.27 -30.35 -3.62
CA ALA A 94 12.01 -31.46 -3.01
C ALA A 94 13.17 -30.98 -2.15
N GLY A 95 13.92 -29.99 -2.60
CA GLY A 95 15.01 -29.40 -1.83
C GLY A 95 14.52 -28.66 -0.58
N TRP A 96 13.42 -27.94 -0.69
CA TRP A 96 12.80 -27.27 0.45
C TRP A 96 12.24 -28.26 1.47
N VAL A 97 11.47 -29.25 1.03
CA VAL A 97 10.95 -30.31 1.87
C VAL A 97 12.09 -31.02 2.61
N GLY A 98 13.17 -31.37 1.90
CA GLY A 98 14.34 -31.98 2.51
C GLY A 98 14.99 -31.10 3.59
N LYS A 99 15.01 -29.76 3.40
CA LYS A 99 15.53 -28.82 4.41
C LYS A 99 14.63 -28.71 5.63
N VAL A 100 13.33 -28.49 5.45
CA VAL A 100 12.41 -28.30 6.58
C VAL A 100 12.28 -29.56 7.44
N GLN A 101 12.50 -30.75 6.85
CA GLN A 101 12.55 -32.01 7.57
C GLN A 101 13.84 -32.24 8.37
N THR A 102 14.88 -31.42 8.18
CA THR A 102 16.15 -31.61 8.89
C THR A 102 15.95 -31.56 10.39
N LYS A 103 16.26 -32.68 11.05
CA LYS A 103 16.17 -32.79 12.50
C LYS A 103 17.45 -32.30 13.17
N ASP A 104 17.28 -31.70 14.37
CA ASP A 104 18.35 -31.29 15.23
C ASP A 104 17.90 -31.42 16.69
N PRO A 105 18.58 -32.19 17.54
CA PRO A 105 18.23 -32.30 18.96
C PRO A 105 18.20 -30.95 19.70
N ASN A 106 18.97 -29.96 19.22
CA ASN A 106 18.99 -28.59 19.75
C ASN A 106 18.04 -27.65 19.02
N GLY A 107 17.36 -28.14 17.97
CA GLY A 107 16.38 -27.40 17.22
C GLY A 107 15.07 -27.18 17.99
N TYR A 108 14.26 -26.24 17.53
CA TYR A 108 12.94 -26.02 18.14
C TYR A 108 11.98 -27.16 17.73
N ASP A 109 11.39 -27.82 18.72
CA ASP A 109 10.60 -29.06 18.56
C ASP A 109 11.31 -30.13 17.70
N GLY A 110 12.66 -30.17 17.77
CA GLY A 110 13.47 -31.12 17.02
C GLY A 110 13.74 -30.76 15.56
N TYR A 111 13.35 -29.57 15.10
CA TYR A 111 13.61 -29.09 13.74
C TYR A 111 14.70 -28.01 13.72
N LYS A 112 15.66 -28.18 12.82
CA LYS A 112 16.84 -27.29 12.73
C LYS A 112 16.47 -25.86 12.33
N TYR A 113 15.53 -25.68 11.42
CA TYR A 113 15.32 -24.41 10.74
C TYR A 113 14.10 -23.60 11.22
N VAL A 114 13.40 -24.01 12.27
CA VAL A 114 12.26 -23.26 12.82
C VAL A 114 12.70 -21.87 13.28
N ARG A 115 13.64 -21.79 14.24
CA ARG A 115 14.14 -20.50 14.74
C ARG A 115 14.75 -19.63 13.64
N PRO A 116 15.69 -20.13 12.82
CA PRO A 116 16.28 -19.31 11.77
C PRO A 116 15.26 -18.74 10.79
N LEU A 117 14.26 -19.51 10.39
CA LEU A 117 13.23 -19.05 9.44
C LEU A 117 12.37 -17.96 10.05
N VAL A 118 11.77 -18.22 11.21
CA VAL A 118 10.85 -17.27 11.87
C VAL A 118 11.58 -15.98 12.24
N ASN A 119 12.80 -16.09 12.80
CA ASN A 119 13.63 -14.93 13.14
C ASN A 119 14.00 -14.10 11.91
N ALA A 120 14.34 -14.75 10.80
CA ALA A 120 14.66 -14.04 9.57
C ALA A 120 13.42 -13.32 9.00
N MET A 121 12.22 -13.93 9.02
CA MET A 121 10.98 -13.27 8.64
C MET A 121 10.73 -12.02 9.48
N MET A 122 10.84 -12.15 10.80
CA MET A 122 10.69 -11.04 11.73
C MET A 122 11.71 -9.93 11.49
N PHE A 123 12.98 -10.30 11.25
CA PHE A 123 14.05 -9.33 10.97
C PHE A 123 13.81 -8.53 9.69
N PHE A 124 13.28 -9.17 8.63
CA PHE A 124 12.95 -8.50 7.37
C PHE A 124 11.57 -7.84 7.37
N GLY A 125 10.84 -7.90 8.48
CA GLY A 125 9.48 -7.33 8.58
C GLY A 125 8.44 -8.07 7.75
N GLN A 126 8.72 -9.28 7.29
CA GLN A 126 7.79 -10.07 6.49
C GLN A 126 6.92 -10.92 7.42
N ASP A 127 5.60 -10.84 7.25
CA ASP A 127 4.65 -11.54 8.11
C ASP A 127 4.53 -13.02 7.78
N GLY A 128 5.03 -13.45 6.64
CA GLY A 128 4.97 -14.87 6.30
C GLY A 128 5.60 -15.28 4.98
N LEU A 129 5.44 -16.56 4.71
CA LEU A 129 5.82 -17.23 3.47
C LEU A 129 4.60 -17.75 2.75
N ASN A 130 4.58 -17.65 1.43
CA ASN A 130 3.60 -18.26 0.56
C ASN A 130 4.27 -19.29 -0.36
N TYR A 131 3.81 -20.52 -0.32
CA TYR A 131 4.30 -21.60 -1.19
C TYR A 131 3.34 -21.84 -2.34
N ASN A 132 3.87 -21.99 -3.54
CA ASN A 132 3.17 -22.68 -4.61
C ASN A 132 3.46 -24.20 -4.50
N PHE A 133 2.58 -24.93 -3.83
CA PHE A 133 2.78 -26.32 -3.47
C PHE A 133 1.70 -27.20 -4.14
N GLU A 134 1.84 -27.44 -5.44
CA GLU A 134 0.84 -28.19 -6.22
C GLU A 134 1.01 -29.72 -6.14
N ASP A 135 2.12 -30.20 -5.62
CA ASP A 135 2.29 -31.61 -5.27
C ASP A 135 1.79 -31.91 -3.85
N ASN A 136 1.81 -33.18 -3.46
CA ASN A 136 1.34 -33.60 -2.14
C ASN A 136 2.41 -33.51 -1.04
N GLY A 137 3.56 -32.90 -1.30
CA GLY A 137 4.65 -32.78 -0.33
C GLY A 137 4.26 -32.00 0.92
N TYR A 138 3.31 -31.09 0.83
CA TYR A 138 2.77 -30.36 1.99
C TYR A 138 2.11 -31.29 3.03
N ALA A 139 1.62 -32.45 2.63
CA ALA A 139 0.97 -33.42 3.51
C ALA A 139 1.95 -34.36 4.20
N ASN A 140 3.26 -34.23 3.95
CA ASN A 140 4.29 -34.98 4.68
C ASN A 140 4.26 -34.59 6.16
N ALA A 141 4.23 -35.59 7.05
CA ALA A 141 4.11 -35.38 8.49
C ALA A 141 5.22 -34.48 9.08
N ASP A 142 6.46 -34.57 8.57
CA ASP A 142 7.54 -33.69 9.01
C ASP A 142 7.39 -32.26 8.50
N VAL A 143 6.80 -32.03 7.33
CA VAL A 143 6.47 -30.68 6.83
C VAL A 143 5.38 -30.07 7.69
N VAL A 144 4.31 -30.81 7.96
CA VAL A 144 3.22 -30.38 8.86
C VAL A 144 3.78 -30.03 10.24
N GLY A 145 4.56 -30.92 10.84
CA GLY A 145 5.18 -30.69 12.15
C GLY A 145 6.12 -29.49 12.18
N PHE A 146 6.89 -29.28 11.11
CA PHE A 146 7.73 -28.08 10.97
C PHE A 146 6.92 -26.79 10.94
N HIS A 147 5.84 -26.75 10.15
CA HIS A 147 4.98 -25.57 10.07
C HIS A 147 4.30 -25.28 11.42
N GLN A 148 3.77 -26.29 12.09
CA GLN A 148 3.19 -26.16 13.43
C GLN A 148 4.21 -25.65 14.46
N ALA A 149 5.44 -26.14 14.38
CA ALA A 149 6.55 -25.66 15.23
C ALA A 149 6.90 -24.18 14.94
N CYS A 150 6.85 -23.75 13.67
CA CYS A 150 7.05 -22.35 13.32
C CYS A 150 5.97 -21.44 13.94
N TYR A 151 4.69 -21.78 13.83
CA TYR A 151 3.60 -21.02 14.47
C TYR A 151 3.74 -20.99 15.99
N LYS A 152 4.09 -22.11 16.60
CA LYS A 152 4.31 -22.20 18.06
C LYS A 152 5.45 -21.28 18.49
N TYR A 153 6.58 -21.33 17.80
CA TYR A 153 7.74 -20.49 18.12
C TYR A 153 7.45 -19.00 17.86
N ALA A 154 6.82 -18.65 16.75
CA ALA A 154 6.44 -17.28 16.46
C ALA A 154 5.57 -16.69 17.58
N LYS A 155 4.59 -17.44 18.06
CA LYS A 155 3.75 -17.03 19.20
C LYS A 155 4.56 -16.85 20.49
N GLU A 156 5.52 -17.72 20.78
CA GLU A 156 6.37 -17.63 21.98
C GLU A 156 7.22 -16.35 21.99
N ILE A 157 7.67 -15.90 20.80
CA ILE A 157 8.47 -14.67 20.69
C ILE A 157 7.65 -13.40 20.46
N GLY A 158 6.30 -13.51 20.47
CA GLY A 158 5.40 -12.37 20.25
C GLY A 158 5.24 -11.94 18.79
N PHE A 159 5.52 -12.84 17.85
CA PHE A 159 5.29 -12.62 16.42
C PHE A 159 3.88 -13.11 16.04
N ASP A 160 2.85 -12.40 16.50
CA ASP A 160 1.45 -12.82 16.39
C ASP A 160 0.92 -12.84 14.94
N ASN A 161 1.49 -12.03 14.05
CA ASN A 161 1.11 -11.97 12.63
C ASN A 161 1.90 -12.94 11.75
N PHE A 162 2.59 -13.93 12.32
CA PHE A 162 3.31 -14.91 11.52
C PHE A 162 2.37 -15.83 10.76
N HIS A 163 2.65 -16.05 9.46
CA HIS A 163 1.85 -16.87 8.57
C HIS A 163 2.66 -17.79 7.68
N ILE A 164 2.08 -18.93 7.32
CA ILE A 164 2.54 -19.80 6.24
C ILE A 164 1.35 -20.01 5.30
N GLY A 165 1.40 -19.46 4.09
CA GLY A 165 0.40 -19.65 3.06
C GLY A 165 0.76 -20.83 2.17
N ILE A 166 -0.18 -21.72 1.87
CA ILE A 166 0.01 -22.85 0.96
C ILE A 166 -1.01 -22.79 -0.18
N TYR A 167 -0.54 -22.44 -1.39
CA TYR A 167 -1.31 -22.70 -2.60
C TYR A 167 -1.20 -24.17 -2.96
N THR A 168 -2.34 -24.79 -3.27
CA THR A 168 -2.43 -26.20 -3.57
C THR A 168 -3.26 -26.46 -4.82
N ALA A 169 -3.12 -27.64 -5.42
CA ALA A 169 -3.97 -28.10 -6.51
C ALA A 169 -5.42 -28.39 -6.07
N SER A 170 -5.70 -28.53 -4.77
CA SER A 170 -7.06 -28.76 -4.25
C SER A 170 -7.89 -27.47 -4.25
N ASP A 171 -9.12 -27.55 -4.74
CA ASP A 171 -10.08 -26.44 -4.72
C ASP A 171 -10.89 -26.36 -3.41
N ARG A 172 -10.62 -27.25 -2.45
CA ARG A 172 -11.35 -27.30 -1.18
C ARG A 172 -10.58 -27.95 -0.05
N LEU A 173 -10.91 -27.57 1.16
CA LEU A 173 -10.57 -28.34 2.35
C LEU A 173 -11.53 -29.52 2.52
N SER A 174 -11.00 -30.60 3.08
CA SER A 174 -11.73 -31.83 3.40
C SER A 174 -11.12 -32.46 4.66
N ALA A 175 -11.75 -33.48 5.20
CA ALA A 175 -11.20 -34.22 6.34
C ALA A 175 -9.80 -34.81 6.08
N SER A 176 -9.45 -35.08 4.80
CA SER A 176 -8.18 -35.68 4.43
C SER A 176 -7.02 -34.67 4.29
N ASN A 177 -7.28 -33.38 4.10
CA ASN A 177 -6.23 -32.39 3.86
C ASN A 177 -6.26 -31.17 4.80
N VAL A 178 -7.30 -31.02 5.62
CA VAL A 178 -7.48 -29.84 6.48
C VAL A 178 -6.33 -29.65 7.48
N GLU A 179 -5.81 -30.73 8.06
CA GLU A 179 -4.70 -30.65 9.00
C GLU A 179 -3.45 -30.08 8.35
N ALA A 180 -3.09 -30.57 7.16
CA ALA A 180 -1.88 -30.14 6.47
C ALA A 180 -1.99 -28.74 5.87
N LEU A 181 -3.17 -28.34 5.39
CA LEU A 181 -3.39 -27.07 4.71
C LEU A 181 -3.88 -25.96 5.63
N PHE A 182 -4.38 -26.28 6.81
CA PHE A 182 -4.96 -25.29 7.70
C PHE A 182 -4.64 -25.52 9.17
N GLY A 183 -4.95 -26.70 9.69
CA GLY A 183 -4.70 -27.07 11.07
C GLY A 183 -5.71 -28.07 11.59
N ASN A 184 -5.50 -28.54 12.84
CA ASN A 184 -6.37 -29.47 13.52
C ASN A 184 -6.29 -29.30 15.05
N ASN A 185 -7.40 -29.52 15.75
CA ASN A 185 -7.49 -29.45 17.22
C ASN A 185 -6.92 -28.14 17.80
N GLY A 186 -7.14 -27.02 17.12
CA GLY A 186 -6.65 -25.70 17.55
C GLY A 186 -5.15 -25.45 17.25
N VAL A 187 -4.45 -26.39 16.63
CA VAL A 187 -3.05 -26.22 16.22
C VAL A 187 -3.00 -25.77 14.76
N LYS A 188 -2.51 -24.58 14.52
CA LYS A 188 -2.39 -23.98 13.18
C LYS A 188 -1.22 -24.62 12.42
N THR A 189 -1.47 -24.96 11.13
CA THR A 189 -0.44 -25.46 10.20
C THR A 189 -0.12 -24.45 9.12
N ALA A 190 -1.17 -23.86 8.49
CA ALA A 190 -0.99 -22.92 7.38
C ALA A 190 -2.26 -22.07 7.17
N ASP A 191 -2.15 -21.07 6.31
CA ASP A 191 -3.27 -20.45 5.62
C ASP A 191 -3.48 -21.15 4.27
N ALA A 192 -4.71 -21.60 4.04
CA ALA A 192 -5.05 -22.36 2.85
C ALA A 192 -5.38 -21.44 1.67
N PHE A 193 -4.52 -21.42 0.67
CA PHE A 193 -4.83 -20.86 -0.63
C PHE A 193 -5.35 -21.97 -1.55
N LEU A 194 -6.65 -22.12 -1.63
CA LEU A 194 -7.31 -23.17 -2.41
C LEU A 194 -7.37 -22.79 -3.88
N ASN A 195 -7.24 -23.81 -4.75
CA ASN A 195 -7.25 -23.63 -6.20
C ASN A 195 -8.54 -22.97 -6.70
N TYR A 196 -8.45 -22.25 -7.79
CA TYR A 196 -9.51 -21.46 -8.41
C TYR A 196 -10.45 -22.28 -9.34
N SER A 197 -10.38 -23.60 -9.32
CA SER A 197 -11.30 -24.50 -10.08
C SER A 197 -11.50 -24.10 -11.55
N GLY A 198 -10.40 -23.97 -12.30
CA GLY A 198 -10.45 -23.57 -13.71
C GLY A 198 -10.71 -22.07 -13.95
N GLY A 199 -10.37 -21.23 -12.98
CA GLY A 199 -10.46 -19.78 -13.07
C GLY A 199 -11.59 -19.15 -12.24
N ASN A 200 -12.52 -19.98 -11.76
CA ASN A 200 -13.64 -19.54 -10.95
C ASN A 200 -13.74 -20.36 -9.67
N PHE A 201 -13.97 -19.73 -8.55
CA PHE A 201 -14.25 -20.45 -7.32
C PHE A 201 -15.67 -21.03 -7.32
N SER A 202 -15.85 -22.11 -6.58
CA SER A 202 -17.13 -22.81 -6.44
C SER A 202 -17.72 -22.56 -5.06
N THR A 203 -18.98 -22.15 -5.00
CA THR A 203 -19.71 -22.00 -3.72
C THR A 203 -19.85 -23.34 -2.99
N GLY A 204 -19.93 -24.45 -3.72
CA GLY A 204 -19.92 -25.81 -3.14
C GLY A 204 -18.58 -26.12 -2.47
N SER A 205 -17.46 -25.80 -3.11
CA SER A 205 -16.12 -25.94 -2.53
C SER A 205 -15.94 -25.06 -1.30
N MET A 206 -16.44 -23.83 -1.34
CA MET A 206 -16.39 -22.91 -0.20
C MET A 206 -17.17 -23.44 1.01
N ARG A 207 -18.37 -24.01 0.81
CA ARG A 207 -19.16 -24.65 1.89
C ARG A 207 -18.42 -25.82 2.51
N THR A 208 -17.86 -26.69 1.68
CA THR A 208 -17.09 -27.84 2.13
C THR A 208 -15.88 -27.40 2.94
N SER A 209 -15.16 -26.38 2.46
CA SER A 209 -13.99 -25.82 3.14
C SER A 209 -14.36 -25.15 4.46
N TYR A 210 -15.47 -24.41 4.50
CA TYR A 210 -15.97 -23.79 5.74
C TYR A 210 -16.25 -24.86 6.79
N GLN A 211 -17.02 -25.91 6.43
CA GLN A 211 -17.35 -26.96 7.38
C GLN A 211 -16.12 -27.73 7.87
N ALA A 212 -15.18 -28.03 6.98
CA ALA A 212 -13.93 -28.69 7.35
C ALA A 212 -13.10 -27.82 8.32
N ALA A 213 -12.97 -26.52 8.04
CA ALA A 213 -12.23 -25.58 8.88
C ALA A 213 -12.87 -25.42 10.26
N ILE A 214 -14.20 -25.21 10.32
CA ILE A 214 -14.91 -25.08 11.61
C ILE A 214 -14.79 -26.36 12.44
N ASN A 215 -14.93 -27.54 11.83
CA ASN A 215 -14.79 -28.81 12.54
C ASN A 215 -13.37 -29.03 13.08
N ALA A 216 -12.34 -28.60 12.33
CA ALA A 216 -10.94 -28.82 12.70
C ALA A 216 -10.40 -27.76 13.68
N MET A 217 -10.78 -26.49 13.50
CA MET A 217 -10.15 -25.35 14.17
C MET A 217 -11.12 -24.41 14.90
N GLY A 218 -12.44 -24.58 14.74
CA GLY A 218 -13.44 -23.66 15.28
C GLY A 218 -13.53 -22.32 14.55
N THR A 219 -12.70 -22.11 13.53
CA THR A 219 -12.63 -20.89 12.72
C THR A 219 -12.32 -21.22 11.27
N CYS A 220 -12.65 -20.33 10.33
CA CYS A 220 -12.20 -20.42 8.95
C CYS A 220 -11.28 -19.22 8.56
N GLU A 221 -10.88 -18.40 9.50
CA GLU A 221 -9.92 -17.33 9.26
C GLU A 221 -8.56 -17.92 8.85
N GLY A 222 -8.04 -17.49 7.69
CA GLY A 222 -6.88 -18.10 7.04
C GLY A 222 -7.24 -19.16 6.00
N VAL A 223 -8.53 -19.31 5.65
CA VAL A 223 -8.96 -20.13 4.50
C VAL A 223 -9.40 -19.19 3.38
N TYR A 224 -8.74 -19.31 2.24
CA TYR A 224 -8.95 -18.44 1.09
C TYR A 224 -9.24 -19.26 -0.15
N GLN A 225 -10.36 -18.98 -0.81
CA GLN A 225 -10.69 -19.55 -2.11
C GLN A 225 -10.07 -18.74 -3.23
N GLY A 226 -9.34 -19.39 -4.11
CA GLY A 226 -8.71 -18.73 -5.25
C GLY A 226 -9.73 -18.25 -6.27
N ALA A 227 -9.50 -17.05 -6.80
CA ALA A 227 -10.17 -16.49 -7.95
C ALA A 227 -9.12 -15.94 -8.91
N TRP A 228 -9.10 -16.48 -10.13
CA TRP A 228 -8.22 -15.96 -11.16
C TRP A 228 -8.82 -14.70 -11.76
N ILE A 229 -8.14 -13.56 -11.61
CA ILE A 229 -8.65 -12.27 -12.04
C ILE A 229 -9.05 -12.24 -13.52
N ALA A 230 -8.36 -13.00 -14.37
CA ALA A 230 -8.70 -13.13 -15.78
C ALA A 230 -10.04 -13.82 -16.07
N SER A 231 -10.59 -14.57 -15.12
CA SER A 231 -11.83 -15.33 -15.25
C SER A 231 -12.89 -14.94 -14.21
N MET A 232 -12.73 -13.82 -13.57
CA MET A 232 -13.53 -13.31 -12.46
C MET A 232 -15.03 -13.10 -12.82
N ALA A 233 -15.32 -12.92 -14.10
CA ALA A 233 -16.65 -12.58 -14.60
C ALA A 233 -17.80 -13.48 -14.15
N ARG A 234 -17.53 -14.76 -13.88
CA ARG A 234 -18.57 -15.74 -13.53
C ARG A 234 -18.62 -16.11 -12.05
N ALA A 235 -17.58 -15.75 -11.31
CA ALA A 235 -17.37 -16.28 -9.97
C ALA A 235 -18.24 -15.59 -8.91
N TRP A 236 -18.49 -14.30 -9.08
CA TRP A 236 -19.07 -13.46 -8.05
C TRP A 236 -20.58 -13.54 -7.92
N THR A 237 -21.28 -13.93 -8.98
CA THR A 237 -22.74 -14.01 -9.00
C THR A 237 -23.33 -15.09 -8.06
N GLY A 238 -22.56 -16.07 -7.70
CA GLY A 238 -23.00 -17.16 -6.81
C GLY A 238 -22.67 -16.94 -5.33
N LEU A 239 -21.96 -15.89 -4.96
CA LEU A 239 -21.51 -15.68 -3.58
C LEU A 239 -22.67 -15.37 -2.62
N ASP A 240 -23.66 -14.63 -3.07
CA ASP A 240 -24.82 -14.23 -2.25
C ASP A 240 -25.67 -15.38 -1.76
N ALA A 241 -25.65 -16.50 -2.44
CA ALA A 241 -26.49 -17.66 -2.11
C ALA A 241 -25.95 -18.52 -0.97
N ASN A 242 -24.80 -18.13 -0.36
CA ASN A 242 -24.09 -19.05 0.52
C ASN A 242 -23.81 -18.46 1.90
N ASP A 243 -24.81 -18.48 2.78
CA ASP A 243 -24.71 -17.95 4.13
C ASP A 243 -23.64 -18.64 5.00
N GLN A 244 -23.35 -19.92 4.77
CA GLN A 244 -22.37 -20.66 5.57
C GLN A 244 -20.92 -20.34 5.20
N ALA A 245 -20.67 -19.92 3.97
CA ALA A 245 -19.32 -19.63 3.48
C ALA A 245 -18.97 -18.14 3.43
N ARG A 246 -19.78 -17.27 4.03
CA ARG A 246 -19.56 -15.82 4.01
C ARG A 246 -18.24 -15.37 4.64
N SER A 247 -17.67 -16.18 5.52
CA SER A 247 -16.40 -15.91 6.19
C SER A 247 -15.20 -16.54 5.48
N ILE A 248 -15.38 -17.36 4.45
CA ILE A 248 -14.28 -17.87 3.64
C ILE A 248 -13.67 -16.71 2.86
N GLY A 249 -12.37 -16.48 3.03
CA GLY A 249 -11.62 -15.44 2.33
C GLY A 249 -11.51 -15.73 0.83
N ILE A 250 -11.04 -14.72 0.09
CA ILE A 250 -10.79 -14.81 -1.34
C ILE A 250 -9.35 -14.43 -1.61
N VAL A 251 -8.66 -15.21 -2.44
CA VAL A 251 -7.40 -14.81 -3.07
C VAL A 251 -7.70 -14.33 -4.49
N LEU A 252 -7.40 -13.08 -4.78
CA LEU A 252 -7.32 -12.61 -6.16
C LEU A 252 -5.91 -12.87 -6.70
N TRP A 253 -5.85 -13.68 -7.74
CA TRP A 253 -4.60 -14.14 -8.33
C TRP A 253 -4.51 -13.80 -9.82
N GLY A 254 -3.29 -13.62 -10.31
CA GLY A 254 -3.00 -13.47 -11.73
C GLY A 254 -2.89 -12.04 -12.23
N GLU A 255 -2.85 -11.05 -11.32
CA GLU A 255 -2.49 -9.69 -11.69
C GLU A 255 -0.97 -9.55 -11.65
N HIS A 256 -0.36 -9.39 -12.80
CA HIS A 256 1.07 -9.16 -13.01
C HIS A 256 1.25 -7.97 -13.93
N GLY A 257 2.48 -7.48 -14.13
CA GLY A 257 2.80 -6.34 -14.98
C GLY A 257 2.27 -6.41 -16.42
N GLU A 258 2.01 -7.60 -16.95
CA GLU A 258 1.38 -7.83 -18.27
C GLU A 258 -0.07 -8.33 -18.15
N SER A 259 -0.68 -8.12 -17.02
CA SER A 259 -1.97 -8.66 -16.64
C SER A 259 -3.16 -7.90 -17.22
N ARG A 260 -4.34 -8.28 -16.74
CA ARG A 260 -5.60 -7.73 -17.23
C ARG A 260 -5.77 -6.23 -17.01
N LEU A 261 -5.33 -5.68 -15.88
CA LEU A 261 -5.42 -4.23 -15.67
C LEU A 261 -4.50 -3.49 -16.63
N HIS A 262 -3.23 -3.90 -16.74
CA HIS A 262 -2.26 -3.30 -17.66
C HIS A 262 -2.68 -3.46 -19.11
N SER A 263 -3.08 -4.67 -19.54
CA SER A 263 -3.50 -4.91 -20.93
C SER A 263 -4.77 -4.14 -21.32
N ASN A 264 -5.54 -3.69 -20.35
CA ASN A 264 -6.74 -2.87 -20.55
C ASN A 264 -6.52 -1.39 -20.24
N THR A 265 -5.28 -0.97 -19.97
CA THR A 265 -4.91 0.41 -19.76
C THR A 265 -4.21 0.98 -21.00
N THR A 266 -4.59 2.18 -21.41
CA THR A 266 -3.89 2.98 -22.42
C THR A 266 -3.86 4.43 -21.99
N GLY A 267 -2.92 5.20 -22.53
CA GLY A 267 -2.82 6.64 -22.35
C GLY A 267 -2.09 7.28 -23.54
N ASN A 268 -2.37 8.54 -23.80
CA ASN A 268 -1.64 9.34 -24.81
C ASN A 268 -0.29 9.83 -24.26
N SER A 269 -0.14 9.80 -22.96
CA SER A 269 1.07 10.10 -22.21
C SER A 269 1.23 9.10 -21.06
N ALA A 270 2.36 9.12 -20.39
CA ALA A 270 2.60 8.31 -19.21
C ALA A 270 1.67 8.74 -18.06
N ILE A 271 1.37 10.04 -17.93
CA ILE A 271 0.38 10.55 -16.97
C ILE A 271 -1.00 9.99 -17.25
N ASP A 272 -1.48 10.07 -18.49
CA ASP A 272 -2.80 9.53 -18.87
C ASP A 272 -2.88 8.01 -18.59
N TYR A 273 -1.79 7.28 -18.88
CA TYR A 273 -1.71 5.85 -18.58
C TYR A 273 -1.86 5.59 -17.08
N GLN A 274 -1.12 6.31 -16.25
CA GLN A 274 -1.15 6.15 -14.81
C GLN A 274 -2.54 6.49 -14.23
N GLU A 275 -3.17 7.57 -14.68
CA GLU A 275 -4.51 7.97 -14.26
C GLU A 275 -5.56 6.93 -14.67
N ASN A 276 -5.47 6.40 -15.88
CA ASN A 276 -6.37 5.34 -16.35
C ASN A 276 -6.17 4.02 -15.60
N TYR A 277 -4.93 3.68 -15.27
CA TYR A 277 -4.62 2.52 -14.44
C TYR A 277 -5.24 2.65 -13.04
N GLN A 278 -5.13 3.82 -12.41
CA GLN A 278 -5.78 4.09 -11.12
C GLN A 278 -7.31 3.95 -11.22
N LYS A 279 -7.93 4.44 -12.28
CA LYS A 279 -9.38 4.27 -12.52
C LYS A 279 -9.78 2.80 -12.62
N LEU A 280 -8.97 1.96 -13.27
CA LEU A 280 -9.25 0.52 -13.33
C LEU A 280 -9.09 -0.15 -11.96
N GLN A 281 -8.11 0.23 -11.15
CA GLN A 281 -8.04 -0.24 -9.76
C GLN A 281 -9.28 0.20 -8.96
N GLU A 282 -9.73 1.44 -9.11
CA GLU A 282 -10.95 1.90 -8.46
C GLU A 282 -12.17 1.06 -8.85
N ARG A 283 -12.34 0.75 -10.12
CA ARG A 283 -13.42 -0.12 -10.59
C ARG A 283 -13.30 -1.54 -10.05
N LEU A 284 -12.08 -2.06 -9.91
CA LEU A 284 -11.87 -3.37 -9.31
C LEU A 284 -12.41 -3.42 -7.87
N PHE A 285 -12.24 -2.37 -7.08
CA PHE A 285 -12.69 -2.31 -5.69
C PHE A 285 -14.10 -1.73 -5.54
N SER A 286 -14.36 -0.55 -6.07
CA SER A 286 -15.62 0.18 -5.88
C SER A 286 -16.72 -0.19 -6.89
N GLY A 287 -16.38 -0.96 -7.91
CA GLY A 287 -17.30 -1.30 -9.01
C GLY A 287 -17.20 -0.38 -10.21
N GLY A 288 -17.83 -0.78 -11.29
CA GLY A 288 -17.70 -0.14 -12.61
C GLY A 288 -18.13 1.32 -12.66
N TYR A 289 -19.00 1.73 -11.74
CA TYR A 289 -19.42 3.14 -11.62
C TYR A 289 -18.48 3.98 -10.75
N ARG A 290 -17.45 3.36 -10.18
CA ARG A 290 -16.50 3.96 -9.23
C ARG A 290 -17.18 4.56 -7.99
N ASN A 291 -18.45 4.24 -7.79
CA ASN A 291 -19.30 4.76 -6.72
C ASN A 291 -19.70 3.62 -5.77
N PRO A 292 -19.24 3.60 -4.53
CA PRO A 292 -19.60 2.55 -3.58
C PRO A 292 -21.09 2.54 -3.20
N ALA A 293 -21.81 3.64 -3.41
CA ALA A 293 -23.25 3.75 -3.17
C ALA A 293 -24.12 3.30 -4.36
N ALA A 294 -23.53 3.17 -5.56
CA ALA A 294 -24.23 2.74 -6.76
C ALA A 294 -23.36 1.82 -7.60
N ARG A 295 -23.70 0.53 -7.62
CA ARG A 295 -22.94 -0.50 -8.32
C ARG A 295 -23.71 -1.07 -9.48
N PRO A 296 -23.04 -1.50 -10.57
CA PRO A 296 -23.68 -2.19 -11.66
C PRO A 296 -24.41 -3.45 -11.17
N THR A 297 -25.55 -3.74 -11.79
CA THR A 297 -26.21 -5.04 -11.56
C THR A 297 -25.39 -6.16 -12.21
N PRO A 298 -25.09 -7.26 -11.50
CA PRO A 298 -24.31 -8.33 -12.05
C PRO A 298 -24.99 -8.98 -13.25
N THR A 299 -24.23 -9.24 -14.30
CA THR A 299 -24.69 -10.00 -15.46
C THR A 299 -23.99 -11.37 -15.50
N ASN A 300 -24.78 -12.44 -15.65
CA ASN A 300 -24.29 -13.82 -15.52
C ASN A 300 -23.32 -14.30 -16.61
N ASN A 301 -23.01 -13.54 -17.64
CA ASN A 301 -22.17 -13.94 -18.77
C ASN A 301 -21.24 -12.86 -19.29
N ALA A 302 -21.03 -11.79 -18.55
CA ALA A 302 -20.14 -10.71 -18.98
C ALA A 302 -18.68 -11.06 -18.69
N ASP A 303 -17.84 -10.99 -19.69
CA ASP A 303 -16.41 -10.86 -19.48
C ASP A 303 -16.13 -9.36 -19.23
N TRP A 304 -15.90 -8.99 -17.98
CA TRP A 304 -15.72 -7.60 -17.57
C TRP A 304 -14.45 -6.94 -18.11
N PHE A 305 -13.51 -7.73 -18.66
CA PHE A 305 -12.29 -7.22 -19.27
C PHE A 305 -12.35 -7.16 -20.79
N THR A 306 -13.06 -8.09 -21.44
CA THR A 306 -13.03 -8.20 -22.91
C THR A 306 -14.26 -7.60 -23.58
N SER A 307 -15.36 -7.39 -22.87
CA SER A 307 -16.59 -6.79 -23.40
C SER A 307 -16.54 -5.28 -23.55
N ASP A 308 -15.61 -4.64 -22.85
CA ASP A 308 -15.46 -3.19 -22.83
C ASP A 308 -14.20 -2.73 -23.61
N PRO A 309 -14.22 -1.56 -24.24
CA PRO A 309 -13.03 -0.95 -24.81
C PRO A 309 -11.96 -0.72 -23.74
N LYS A 310 -10.70 -0.64 -24.16
CA LYS A 310 -9.59 -0.27 -23.27
C LYS A 310 -9.93 1.00 -22.47
N ASN A 311 -9.50 1.05 -21.23
CA ASN A 311 -9.85 2.04 -20.20
C ASN A 311 -11.31 2.03 -19.75
N ASN A 312 -12.18 1.20 -20.31
CA ASN A 312 -13.56 0.98 -19.88
C ASN A 312 -13.79 -0.43 -19.30
N ALA A 313 -12.74 -1.22 -19.19
CA ALA A 313 -12.81 -2.53 -18.54
C ALA A 313 -13.40 -2.42 -17.13
N LEU A 314 -14.04 -3.47 -16.68
CA LEU A 314 -14.72 -3.57 -15.38
C LEU A 314 -15.96 -2.66 -15.21
N ARG A 315 -16.41 -1.98 -16.25
CA ARG A 315 -17.56 -1.04 -16.14
C ARG A 315 -18.84 -1.71 -15.61
N ASN A 316 -19.05 -2.98 -15.93
CA ASN A 316 -20.20 -3.75 -15.49
C ASN A 316 -19.91 -4.64 -14.27
N PHE A 317 -18.76 -4.51 -13.65
CA PHE A 317 -18.37 -5.26 -12.47
C PHE A 317 -18.84 -4.58 -11.18
N GLN A 318 -19.37 -5.36 -10.23
CA GLN A 318 -19.89 -4.83 -8.96
C GLN A 318 -18.80 -4.29 -8.02
N GLY A 319 -17.57 -4.70 -8.23
CA GLY A 319 -16.44 -4.40 -7.36
C GLY A 319 -16.23 -5.45 -6.26
N VAL A 320 -14.97 -5.63 -5.91
CA VAL A 320 -14.55 -6.55 -4.83
C VAL A 320 -15.17 -6.14 -3.49
N ALA A 321 -15.32 -4.84 -3.25
CA ALA A 321 -15.88 -4.27 -2.04
C ALA A 321 -17.38 -4.56 -1.83
N GLU A 322 -18.06 -5.14 -2.81
CA GLU A 322 -19.41 -5.69 -2.64
C GLU A 322 -19.41 -6.87 -1.64
N TYR A 323 -18.35 -7.65 -1.61
CA TYR A 323 -18.23 -8.88 -0.81
C TYR A 323 -17.17 -8.80 0.28
N ILE A 324 -16.19 -7.91 0.13
CA ILE A 324 -15.06 -7.77 1.02
C ILE A 324 -15.11 -6.37 1.61
N PRO A 325 -15.41 -6.24 2.92
CA PRO A 325 -15.48 -4.94 3.55
C PRO A 325 -14.10 -4.31 3.68
N GLU A 326 -14.06 -3.00 3.75
CA GLU A 326 -12.92 -2.27 4.24
C GLU A 326 -12.58 -2.73 5.66
N ARG A 327 -11.31 -3.02 5.91
CA ARG A 327 -10.88 -3.63 7.16
C ARG A 327 -10.22 -2.66 8.10
N THR A 328 -9.64 -1.62 7.57
CA THR A 328 -8.75 -0.77 8.35
C THR A 328 -9.25 0.65 8.45
N ALA A 329 -9.04 1.27 9.60
CA ALA A 329 -9.20 2.68 9.84
C ALA A 329 -7.89 3.25 10.37
N ILE A 330 -7.61 4.50 10.04
CA ILE A 330 -6.46 5.19 10.61
C ILE A 330 -6.69 5.35 12.11
N LYS A 331 -5.80 4.80 12.95
CA LYS A 331 -5.91 4.90 14.40
C LYS A 331 -4.59 5.38 14.98
N GLN A 332 -4.57 6.62 15.41
CA GLN A 332 -3.39 7.24 16.00
C GLN A 332 -3.77 8.51 16.77
N ASN A 333 -2.82 9.05 17.52
CA ASN A 333 -2.89 10.43 17.93
C ASN A 333 -2.60 11.34 16.76
N LEU A 334 -3.09 12.59 16.77
CA LEU A 334 -2.63 13.58 15.80
C LEU A 334 -1.10 13.70 15.88
N PRO A 335 -0.40 13.96 14.78
CA PRO A 335 -0.93 14.42 13.48
C PRO A 335 -1.45 13.30 12.58
N PHE A 336 -2.28 13.69 11.63
CA PHE A 336 -2.57 12.95 10.41
C PHE A 336 -2.21 13.83 9.22
N GLU A 337 -1.38 13.34 8.32
CA GLU A 337 -0.92 14.08 7.15
C GLU A 337 -1.04 13.23 5.89
N THR A 338 -1.46 13.85 4.80
CA THR A 338 -1.42 13.27 3.47
C THR A 338 -1.13 14.35 2.43
N PHE A 339 -0.28 14.02 1.47
CA PHE A 339 -0.06 14.79 0.24
C PHE A 339 -0.74 14.12 -0.95
N PHE A 340 -1.52 13.06 -0.70
CA PHE A 340 -2.18 12.25 -1.71
C PHE A 340 -1.22 11.61 -2.70
N ASN A 341 -0.03 11.24 -2.23
CA ASN A 341 0.94 10.52 -3.03
C ASN A 341 0.55 9.06 -3.21
N VAL A 342 0.52 8.60 -4.45
CA VAL A 342 0.32 7.19 -4.79
C VAL A 342 1.63 6.40 -4.84
N GLY A 343 2.78 7.04 -4.63
CA GLY A 343 4.09 6.41 -4.53
C GLY A 343 4.94 6.49 -5.79
N ASN A 344 4.53 7.31 -6.77
CA ASN A 344 5.27 7.52 -8.01
C ASN A 344 4.95 8.87 -8.65
N GLY A 345 5.74 9.27 -9.64
CA GLY A 345 5.50 10.47 -10.44
C GLY A 345 6.52 10.70 -11.54
N GLU A 346 6.11 11.40 -12.59
CA GLU A 346 7.00 11.93 -13.62
C GLU A 346 7.80 13.14 -13.10
N ILE A 347 7.32 13.74 -12.03
CA ILE A 347 7.94 14.85 -11.32
C ILE A 347 7.96 14.56 -9.82
N TYR A 348 8.97 15.08 -9.14
CA TYR A 348 8.95 15.29 -7.71
C TYR A 348 8.90 16.79 -7.42
N ASN A 349 7.87 17.21 -6.73
CA ASN A 349 7.70 18.59 -6.31
C ASN A 349 8.00 18.74 -4.82
N TYR A 350 8.59 19.87 -4.46
CA TYR A 350 8.67 20.35 -3.10
C TYR A 350 7.95 21.70 -2.99
N LYS A 351 6.84 21.72 -2.27
CA LYS A 351 5.94 22.90 -2.14
C LYS A 351 5.57 23.47 -3.51
N GLY A 352 5.15 22.58 -4.42
CA GLY A 352 4.70 22.93 -5.76
C GLY A 352 5.78 23.32 -6.75
N LYS A 353 7.06 23.18 -6.41
CA LYS A 353 8.19 23.44 -7.32
C LYS A 353 8.90 22.14 -7.64
N LYS A 354 9.06 21.84 -8.93
CA LYS A 354 9.80 20.67 -9.39
C LYS A 354 11.24 20.71 -8.90
N THR A 355 11.69 19.65 -8.24
CA THR A 355 13.04 19.48 -7.70
C THR A 355 13.75 18.26 -8.27
N MET A 356 12.99 17.26 -8.76
CA MET A 356 13.52 16.05 -9.38
C MET A 356 12.60 15.58 -10.52
N GLY A 357 13.10 14.69 -11.39
CA GLY A 357 12.34 14.01 -12.45
C GLY A 357 11.62 12.78 -11.97
N ASN A 358 11.58 11.75 -12.80
CA ASN A 358 10.87 10.50 -12.60
C ASN A 358 11.31 9.78 -11.31
N TRP A 359 10.33 9.26 -10.56
CA TRP A 359 10.60 8.52 -9.33
C TRP A 359 9.50 7.50 -9.03
N TYR A 360 9.88 6.46 -8.30
CA TYR A 360 8.99 5.46 -7.74
C TYR A 360 9.48 5.08 -6.33
N ASN A 361 8.63 5.21 -5.33
CA ASN A 361 8.93 4.82 -3.96
C ASN A 361 7.64 4.56 -3.17
N LEU A 362 7.30 3.29 -2.96
CA LEU A 362 6.14 2.91 -2.14
C LEU A 362 6.26 3.36 -0.67
N GLY A 363 7.49 3.52 -0.15
CA GLY A 363 7.71 4.08 1.19
C GLY A 363 7.23 5.52 1.35
N GLN A 364 6.97 6.21 0.23
CA GLN A 364 6.38 7.55 0.21
C GLN A 364 4.88 7.54 -0.15
N GLN A 365 4.27 6.39 -0.42
CA GLN A 365 2.85 6.33 -0.64
C GLN A 365 2.13 6.73 0.65
N ASP A 366 1.20 7.67 0.54
CA ASP A 366 0.32 8.04 1.64
C ASP A 366 -0.75 6.98 1.87
N VAL A 367 -1.39 7.01 3.03
CA VAL A 367 -2.61 6.23 3.24
C VAL A 367 -3.66 6.75 2.27
N VAL A 368 -4.03 5.91 1.31
CA VAL A 368 -5.02 6.32 0.30
C VAL A 368 -6.44 6.20 0.82
N PRO A 369 -7.35 7.08 0.41
CA PRO A 369 -8.76 6.99 0.78
C PRO A 369 -9.37 5.67 0.33
N THR A 370 -10.10 5.02 1.22
CA THR A 370 -10.81 3.78 0.93
C THR A 370 -12.07 4.07 0.13
N TYR A 371 -12.49 3.14 -0.71
CA TYR A 371 -13.48 3.38 -1.75
C TYR A 371 -13.17 4.61 -2.60
N ARG A 372 -12.03 5.23 -2.35
CA ARG A 372 -11.64 6.45 -2.98
C ARG A 372 -12.61 7.58 -2.73
N TRP A 373 -13.43 7.59 -1.77
CA TRP A 373 -14.42 8.57 -1.39
C TRP A 373 -15.86 8.08 -1.50
N LEU A 374 -16.60 8.36 -0.49
CA LEU A 374 -18.06 8.25 -0.46
C LEU A 374 -18.63 9.67 -0.52
N VAL A 375 -19.49 9.94 -1.48
CA VAL A 375 -20.01 11.29 -1.76
C VAL A 375 -21.46 11.40 -1.34
N TYR A 376 -21.76 12.46 -0.60
CA TYR A 376 -23.11 12.82 -0.17
C TYR A 376 -23.51 14.19 -0.71
N ASP A 377 -24.80 14.43 -0.90
CA ASP A 377 -25.32 15.78 -1.09
C ASP A 377 -24.96 16.64 0.12
N LYS A 378 -24.51 17.89 -0.10
CA LYS A 378 -23.96 18.76 0.95
C LYS A 378 -24.86 18.84 2.18
N GLY A 379 -24.30 18.54 3.34
CA GLY A 379 -24.96 18.63 4.63
C GLY A 379 -26.06 17.58 4.85
N THR A 380 -26.07 16.51 4.09
CA THR A 380 -27.04 15.42 4.21
C THR A 380 -26.33 14.08 4.49
N THR A 381 -27.11 13.03 4.71
CA THR A 381 -26.68 11.64 4.74
C THR A 381 -27.14 10.88 3.49
N THR A 382 -27.60 11.60 2.46
CA THR A 382 -28.07 11.01 1.20
C THR A 382 -26.88 10.81 0.28
N PRO A 383 -26.49 9.57 -0.04
CA PRO A 383 -25.38 9.33 -0.94
C PRO A 383 -25.74 9.72 -2.37
N VAL A 384 -24.77 10.28 -3.08
CA VAL A 384 -24.84 10.46 -4.53
C VAL A 384 -24.84 9.08 -5.18
N THR A 385 -25.81 8.82 -6.07
CA THR A 385 -26.00 7.50 -6.70
C THR A 385 -25.67 7.48 -8.20
N GLU A 386 -25.17 8.58 -8.74
CA GLU A 386 -24.76 8.65 -10.15
C GLU A 386 -23.43 7.95 -10.37
N GLU A 387 -23.21 7.52 -11.60
CA GLU A 387 -21.90 7.04 -12.06
C GLU A 387 -20.92 8.20 -12.10
N TYR A 388 -19.77 8.03 -11.44
CA TYR A 388 -18.79 9.11 -11.30
C TYR A 388 -18.12 9.49 -12.62
N ASP A 389 -17.88 8.51 -13.53
CA ASP A 389 -17.25 8.78 -14.82
C ASP A 389 -18.12 9.63 -15.77
N VAL A 390 -19.45 9.55 -15.65
CA VAL A 390 -20.38 10.21 -16.57
C VAL A 390 -20.73 11.61 -16.11
N ASN A 391 -20.98 11.80 -14.83
CA ASN A 391 -21.50 13.06 -14.32
C ASN A 391 -20.42 14.02 -13.80
N GLY A 392 -19.18 13.60 -13.82
CA GLY A 392 -18.06 14.35 -13.25
C GLY A 392 -18.32 14.70 -11.78
N GLY A 393 -17.35 15.06 -11.04
CA GLY A 393 -17.68 15.62 -9.75
C GLY A 393 -17.23 14.82 -8.57
N VAL A 394 -16.27 13.96 -8.80
CA VAL A 394 -15.56 13.30 -7.72
C VAL A 394 -14.09 13.63 -7.81
N PRO A 395 -13.38 13.57 -6.66
CA PRO A 395 -11.95 13.69 -6.66
C PRO A 395 -11.34 12.57 -7.51
N GLU A 396 -10.27 12.91 -8.21
CA GLU A 396 -9.44 11.96 -8.92
C GLU A 396 -8.00 12.16 -8.51
N PHE A 397 -7.22 11.08 -8.43
CA PHE A 397 -5.78 11.21 -8.37
C PHE A 397 -5.26 11.70 -9.72
N THR A 398 -4.36 12.68 -9.69
CA THR A 398 -3.66 13.15 -10.88
C THR A 398 -2.17 13.21 -10.62
N ASN A 399 -1.37 12.75 -11.61
CA ASN A 399 0.08 12.91 -11.64
C ASN A 399 0.53 14.12 -12.46
N ALA A 400 -0.41 14.95 -12.92
CA ALA A 400 -0.09 16.18 -13.67
C ALA A 400 0.51 17.28 -12.80
N ASP A 401 0.29 17.24 -11.48
CA ASP A 401 0.87 18.18 -10.51
C ASP A 401 0.90 17.58 -9.10
N ALA A 402 1.67 18.18 -8.21
CA ALA A 402 1.74 17.83 -6.79
C ALA A 402 2.20 19.01 -5.96
N TYR A 403 1.79 19.08 -4.69
CA TYR A 403 2.36 20.02 -3.73
C TYR A 403 3.69 19.51 -3.18
N ILE A 404 3.69 18.26 -2.66
CA ILE A 404 4.89 17.50 -2.31
C ILE A 404 4.75 16.11 -2.95
N GLY A 405 5.80 15.65 -3.64
CA GLY A 405 5.82 14.35 -4.31
C GLY A 405 5.37 14.40 -5.76
N GLY A 406 4.59 13.43 -6.23
CA GLY A 406 4.27 13.23 -7.64
C GLY A 406 2.80 13.15 -8.01
N SER A 407 1.88 13.31 -7.05
CA SER A 407 0.44 13.29 -7.30
C SER A 407 -0.33 14.16 -6.30
N CYS A 408 -1.57 14.45 -6.62
CA CYS A 408 -2.51 15.18 -5.77
C CYS A 408 -3.94 14.78 -6.12
N LEU A 409 -4.94 15.28 -5.37
CA LEU A 409 -6.34 15.17 -5.76
C LEU A 409 -6.77 16.34 -6.65
N ARG A 410 -7.57 16.05 -7.67
CA ARG A 410 -8.24 17.01 -8.52
C ARG A 410 -9.75 16.94 -8.28
N LEU A 411 -10.35 18.06 -7.91
CA LEU A 411 -11.79 18.23 -7.72
C LEU A 411 -12.38 18.87 -8.96
N THR A 412 -13.37 18.24 -9.56
CA THR A 412 -14.02 18.73 -10.82
C THR A 412 -15.53 18.83 -10.70
N ASN A 413 -16.08 18.80 -9.48
CA ASN A 413 -17.52 18.80 -9.27
C ASN A 413 -18.13 20.21 -9.34
N THR A 414 -19.30 20.28 -9.93
CA THR A 414 -20.14 21.49 -9.99
C THR A 414 -21.18 21.56 -8.88
N LYS A 415 -21.59 20.39 -8.37
CA LYS A 415 -22.57 20.29 -7.27
C LYS A 415 -21.91 20.56 -5.92
N ALA A 416 -22.69 21.01 -4.96
CA ALA A 416 -22.25 21.09 -3.57
C ALA A 416 -22.36 19.70 -2.93
N VAL A 417 -21.22 19.13 -2.53
CA VAL A 417 -21.10 17.77 -2.00
C VAL A 417 -20.19 17.69 -0.78
N ASP A 418 -20.45 16.68 0.03
CA ASP A 418 -19.59 16.23 1.12
C ASP A 418 -18.90 14.93 0.69
N ILE A 419 -17.58 14.92 0.69
CA ILE A 419 -16.76 13.80 0.23
C ILE A 419 -16.05 13.23 1.44
N VAL A 420 -16.40 12.02 1.85
CA VAL A 420 -15.70 11.31 2.91
C VAL A 420 -14.45 10.65 2.33
N LEU A 421 -13.28 11.07 2.80
CA LEU A 421 -12.00 10.53 2.35
C LEU A 421 -11.52 9.39 3.25
N TYR A 422 -11.59 9.60 4.56
CA TYR A 422 -11.02 8.65 5.53
C TYR A 422 -11.99 8.36 6.65
N ARG A 423 -12.07 7.10 7.03
CA ARG A 423 -12.52 6.70 8.33
C ARG A 423 -11.31 6.59 9.26
N ALA A 424 -11.47 7.03 10.50
CA ALA A 424 -10.35 7.16 11.41
C ALA A 424 -10.78 6.97 12.88
N GLU A 425 -9.81 6.90 13.76
CA GLU A 425 -9.85 7.17 15.19
C GLU A 425 -8.63 8.05 15.53
N LEU A 426 -8.70 9.31 15.12
CA LEU A 426 -7.63 10.28 15.37
C LEU A 426 -7.91 10.99 16.71
N THR A 427 -7.04 10.78 17.69
CA THR A 427 -7.17 11.41 19.01
C THR A 427 -6.44 12.73 19.03
N VAL A 428 -7.12 13.79 19.48
CA VAL A 428 -6.51 15.08 19.79
C VAL A 428 -5.87 15.01 21.17
N SER A 429 -4.55 14.93 21.23
CA SER A 429 -3.81 14.67 22.46
C SER A 429 -3.46 15.94 23.24
N ALA A 430 -3.28 17.07 22.55
CA ALA A 430 -2.87 18.31 23.19
C ALA A 430 -3.38 19.55 22.47
N GLY A 431 -3.57 20.62 23.21
CA GLY A 431 -3.75 21.98 22.71
C GLY A 431 -4.97 22.23 21.84
N SER A 432 -4.80 23.14 20.89
CA SER A 432 -5.81 23.54 19.92
C SER A 432 -5.47 22.93 18.56
N PRO A 433 -6.25 21.97 18.06
CA PRO A 433 -5.93 21.33 16.80
C PRO A 433 -6.06 22.31 15.63
N THR A 434 -5.21 22.10 14.64
CA THR A 434 -5.17 22.88 13.40
C THR A 434 -5.38 22.00 12.20
N VAL A 435 -5.80 22.60 11.09
CA VAL A 435 -5.89 21.94 9.79
C VAL A 435 -5.16 22.77 8.74
N THR A 436 -4.35 22.09 7.93
CA THR A 436 -3.65 22.69 6.80
C THR A 436 -4.17 22.10 5.50
N LEU A 437 -4.50 22.95 4.53
CA LEU A 437 -4.70 22.57 3.13
C LEU A 437 -3.71 23.30 2.24
N ALA A 438 -3.14 22.61 1.26
CA ALA A 438 -2.50 23.22 0.11
C ALA A 438 -3.43 23.08 -1.11
N LEU A 439 -3.77 24.21 -1.71
CA LEU A 439 -4.72 24.30 -2.82
C LEU A 439 -4.09 25.01 -4.03
N LYS A 440 -4.57 24.67 -5.22
CA LYS A 440 -4.20 25.33 -6.49
C LYS A 440 -5.34 25.22 -7.47
N ASN A 441 -5.62 26.28 -8.23
CA ASN A 441 -6.55 26.21 -9.33
C ASN A 441 -5.88 25.64 -10.58
N PHE A 442 -6.46 24.60 -11.15
CA PHE A 442 -5.90 23.92 -12.31
C PHE A 442 -5.79 24.85 -13.53
N ASN A 443 -6.83 25.65 -13.79
CA ASN A 443 -6.89 26.60 -14.91
C ASN A 443 -6.62 28.07 -14.51
N GLY A 444 -6.34 28.37 -13.25
CA GLY A 444 -5.95 29.69 -12.79
C GLY A 444 -7.10 30.70 -12.59
N ALA A 445 -8.35 30.26 -12.71
CA ALA A 445 -9.49 31.07 -12.30
C ALA A 445 -9.99 30.62 -10.92
N PRO A 446 -10.39 31.54 -10.01
CA PRO A 446 -10.96 31.14 -8.74
C PRO A 446 -12.30 30.43 -9.01
N GLU A 447 -12.39 29.17 -8.62
CA GLU A 447 -13.58 28.38 -8.78
C GLU A 447 -13.96 27.67 -7.51
N GLY A 448 -15.22 27.79 -7.13
CA GLY A 448 -15.79 27.02 -6.06
C GLY A 448 -15.25 27.30 -4.67
N THR A 449 -15.62 26.46 -3.74
CA THR A 449 -15.21 26.48 -2.35
C THR A 449 -14.68 25.13 -1.94
N VAL A 450 -13.71 25.12 -1.02
CA VAL A 450 -13.22 23.90 -0.39
C VAL A 450 -13.17 24.12 1.12
N SER A 451 -13.77 23.20 1.87
CA SER A 451 -13.70 23.15 3.32
C SER A 451 -13.21 21.76 3.75
N VAL A 452 -12.48 21.67 4.84
CA VAL A 452 -12.30 20.40 5.53
C VAL A 452 -13.48 20.16 6.45
N ILE A 453 -14.03 18.97 6.38
CA ILE A 453 -15.08 18.51 7.28
C ILE A 453 -14.58 17.32 8.10
N VAL A 454 -14.86 17.35 9.38
CA VAL A 454 -14.55 16.23 10.28
C VAL A 454 -15.79 15.87 11.08
N LYS A 455 -15.91 14.59 11.42
CA LYS A 455 -16.98 14.12 12.30
C LYS A 455 -16.37 13.44 13.51
N LYS A 456 -16.79 13.87 14.69
CA LYS A 456 -16.31 13.31 15.96
C LYS A 456 -17.01 12.00 16.29
N LYS A 457 -16.32 11.13 16.98
CA LYS A 457 -16.88 9.88 17.48
C LYS A 457 -18.11 10.15 18.38
N GLY A 458 -19.22 9.51 18.05
CA GLY A 458 -20.48 9.70 18.75
C GLY A 458 -21.28 10.94 18.34
N SER A 459 -20.82 11.73 17.36
CA SER A 459 -21.56 12.85 16.77
C SER A 459 -22.14 12.48 15.41
N GLU A 460 -23.36 12.94 15.12
CA GLU A 460 -23.95 12.83 13.79
C GLU A 460 -23.69 14.08 12.94
N GLN A 461 -23.07 15.12 13.50
CA GLN A 461 -22.83 16.39 12.82
C GLN A 461 -21.40 16.49 12.31
N TRP A 462 -21.27 17.15 11.16
CA TRP A 462 -19.99 17.53 10.59
C TRP A 462 -19.56 18.89 11.12
N GLU A 463 -18.34 18.97 11.62
CA GLU A 463 -17.66 20.24 11.91
C GLU A 463 -16.95 20.71 10.63
N GLU A 464 -17.12 21.96 10.25
CA GLU A 464 -16.58 22.53 9.01
C GLU A 464 -15.55 23.62 9.29
N THR A 465 -14.39 23.50 8.63
CA THR A 465 -13.38 24.57 8.56
C THR A 465 -13.22 25.00 7.11
N ALA A 466 -13.70 26.19 6.78
CA ALA A 466 -13.71 26.73 5.43
C ALA A 466 -12.38 27.43 5.10
N PHE A 467 -11.86 27.16 3.91
CA PHE A 467 -10.64 27.78 3.39
C PHE A 467 -10.96 28.89 2.40
N ALA A 468 -10.09 29.91 2.33
CA ALA A 468 -10.22 30.94 1.34
C ALA A 468 -10.01 30.37 -0.07
N ASN A 469 -10.77 30.89 -1.03
CA ASN A 469 -10.60 30.49 -2.43
C ASN A 469 -9.21 30.85 -2.93
N VAL A 470 -8.61 29.91 -3.63
CA VAL A 470 -7.32 30.09 -4.30
C VAL A 470 -7.53 30.89 -5.57
N THR A 471 -6.76 31.93 -5.76
CA THR A 471 -6.94 32.89 -6.88
C THR A 471 -5.93 32.71 -8.01
N GLY A 472 -4.98 31.78 -7.90
CA GLY A 472 -3.86 31.65 -8.81
C GLY A 472 -3.53 30.25 -9.27
N LYS A 473 -2.57 30.15 -10.21
CA LYS A 473 -1.96 28.88 -10.69
C LYS A 473 -0.81 28.40 -9.82
N THR A 474 -0.57 29.03 -8.67
CA THR A 474 0.45 28.66 -7.70
C THR A 474 -0.19 27.94 -6.53
N TRP A 475 0.54 27.01 -5.95
CA TRP A 475 0.13 26.37 -4.72
C TRP A 475 0.12 27.35 -3.55
N GLU A 476 -0.96 27.35 -2.80
CA GLU A 476 -1.16 28.14 -1.59
C GLU A 476 -1.50 27.21 -0.43
N ALA A 477 -0.64 27.16 0.59
CA ALA A 477 -0.90 26.40 1.81
C ALA A 477 -1.46 27.35 2.89
N GLN A 478 -2.58 26.99 3.48
CA GLN A 478 -3.25 27.73 4.54
C GLN A 478 -3.41 26.82 5.76
N THR A 479 -3.09 27.34 6.95
CA THR A 479 -3.31 26.66 8.23
C THR A 479 -4.32 27.43 9.06
N LEU A 480 -5.37 26.75 9.50
CA LEU A 480 -6.46 27.33 10.29
C LEU A 480 -6.67 26.51 11.56
N ALA A 481 -7.30 27.10 12.58
CA ALA A 481 -7.82 26.33 13.69
C ALA A 481 -8.89 25.34 13.19
N LEU A 482 -8.85 24.11 13.68
CA LEU A 482 -9.85 23.11 13.34
C LEU A 482 -11.12 23.38 14.15
N ASN A 483 -12.16 23.88 13.49
CA ASN A 483 -13.39 24.27 14.13
C ASN A 483 -14.10 23.08 14.80
N GLY A 484 -14.73 23.33 15.96
CA GLY A 484 -15.56 22.37 16.66
C GLY A 484 -14.85 21.18 17.31
N VAL A 485 -13.51 21.16 17.27
CA VAL A 485 -12.67 20.05 17.77
C VAL A 485 -11.75 20.57 18.88
N SER A 486 -11.59 19.79 19.95
CA SER A 486 -10.81 20.15 21.12
C SER A 486 -10.00 18.96 21.64
N GLN A 487 -9.05 19.23 22.53
CA GLN A 487 -8.30 18.19 23.23
C GLN A 487 -9.22 17.15 23.86
N GLY A 488 -8.92 15.88 23.67
CA GLY A 488 -9.69 14.73 24.12
C GLY A 488 -10.75 14.24 23.13
N ASP A 489 -11.08 15.02 22.09
CA ASP A 489 -11.96 14.55 21.02
C ASP A 489 -11.27 13.46 20.18
N VAL A 490 -12.09 12.56 19.64
CA VAL A 490 -11.66 11.56 18.65
C VAL A 490 -12.37 11.84 17.34
N ILE A 491 -11.61 12.09 16.29
CA ILE A 491 -12.13 12.30 14.93
C ILE A 491 -12.37 10.93 14.30
N GLU A 492 -13.60 10.67 13.87
CA GLU A 492 -14.01 9.39 13.27
C GLU A 492 -14.04 9.43 11.75
N TYR A 493 -14.27 10.60 11.16
CA TYR A 493 -14.25 10.79 9.70
C TYR A 493 -13.56 12.10 9.35
N VAL A 494 -12.81 12.04 8.24
CA VAL A 494 -12.18 13.20 7.63
C VAL A 494 -12.61 13.28 6.17
N GLY A 495 -13.02 14.47 5.73
CA GLY A 495 -13.50 14.67 4.38
C GLY A 495 -13.33 16.09 3.88
N LEU A 496 -13.85 16.32 2.69
CA LEU A 496 -13.90 17.62 2.04
C LEU A 496 -15.34 17.98 1.72
N ARG A 497 -15.70 19.23 1.93
CA ARG A 497 -16.93 19.86 1.44
C ARG A 497 -16.57 20.80 0.31
N THR A 498 -17.22 20.67 -0.83
CA THR A 498 -16.83 21.42 -2.03
C THR A 498 -18.01 21.73 -2.91
N SER A 499 -17.90 22.80 -3.70
CA SER A 499 -18.90 23.19 -4.71
C SER A 499 -18.27 24.07 -5.77
N GLY A 500 -18.81 24.02 -6.99
CA GLY A 500 -18.48 24.96 -8.07
C GLY A 500 -17.10 24.76 -8.72
N ASN A 501 -16.46 23.62 -8.54
CA ASN A 501 -15.12 23.33 -9.09
C ASN A 501 -15.22 22.76 -10.52
N THR A 502 -15.63 23.58 -11.49
CA THR A 502 -15.87 23.11 -12.88
C THR A 502 -14.58 22.90 -13.67
N ALA A 503 -13.58 23.75 -13.46
CA ALA A 503 -12.30 23.65 -14.16
C ALA A 503 -11.24 22.86 -13.38
N GLY A 504 -11.56 22.48 -12.17
CA GLY A 504 -10.71 21.70 -11.28
C GLY A 504 -9.95 22.53 -10.26
N THR A 505 -10.05 22.11 -9.01
CA THR A 505 -9.19 22.57 -7.91
C THR A 505 -8.32 21.42 -7.48
N LEU A 506 -7.03 21.66 -7.37
CA LEU A 506 -6.06 20.68 -6.88
C LEU A 506 -5.91 20.80 -5.36
N VAL A 507 -5.91 19.65 -4.67
CA VAL A 507 -5.66 19.53 -3.23
C VAL A 507 -4.38 18.71 -3.06
N GLY A 508 -3.32 19.35 -2.63
CA GLY A 508 -1.98 18.74 -2.57
C GLY A 508 -1.48 18.46 -1.16
N GLN A 509 -2.22 18.88 -0.14
CA GLN A 509 -1.95 18.58 1.27
C GLN A 509 -3.23 18.66 2.09
N LEU A 510 -3.39 17.72 3.00
CA LEU A 510 -4.35 17.77 4.09
C LEU A 510 -3.61 17.30 5.35
N THR A 511 -3.44 18.20 6.33
CA THR A 511 -2.79 17.87 7.60
C THR A 511 -3.70 18.29 8.74
N LEU A 512 -4.02 17.38 9.64
CA LEU A 512 -4.61 17.65 10.95
C LEU A 512 -3.52 17.53 11.99
N ASN A 513 -3.34 18.55 12.81
CA ASN A 513 -2.25 18.59 13.78
C ASN A 513 -2.70 19.16 15.14
N ASP A 514 -1.98 18.83 16.19
CA ASP A 514 -2.17 19.37 17.53
C ASP A 514 -0.84 19.93 18.10
N ASP A 515 -0.78 20.23 19.40
CA ASP A 515 0.41 20.86 19.99
C ASP A 515 1.45 19.85 20.53
N VAL A 516 1.27 18.55 20.29
CA VAL A 516 2.25 17.52 20.68
C VAL A 516 3.58 17.77 19.95
N LYS A 517 4.68 17.66 20.70
CA LYS A 517 6.05 17.70 20.16
C LYS A 517 6.82 16.48 20.63
N VAL A 518 7.51 15.83 19.72
CA VAL A 518 8.32 14.66 19.98
C VAL A 518 9.59 14.75 19.12
N ASP A 519 10.75 14.68 19.73
CA ASP A 519 12.00 14.71 18.98
C ASP A 519 12.28 13.35 18.32
N PRO A 520 12.62 13.32 17.03
CA PRO A 520 12.98 12.08 16.35
C PRO A 520 14.43 11.70 16.65
N ALA A 521 14.77 10.41 16.52
CA ALA A 521 16.16 10.00 16.50
C ALA A 521 16.92 10.68 15.36
N HIS A 522 18.19 11.04 15.62
CA HIS A 522 19.02 11.80 14.68
C HIS A 522 19.69 10.87 13.67
N ILE A 523 20.06 11.41 12.52
CA ILE A 523 20.91 10.70 11.56
C ILE A 523 22.32 10.63 12.13
N LYS A 524 22.85 9.44 12.27
CA LYS A 524 24.20 9.16 12.80
C LYS A 524 25.27 9.24 11.72
N GLU A 525 24.99 8.65 10.57
CA GLU A 525 25.90 8.54 9.44
C GLU A 525 25.10 8.44 8.14
N ALA A 526 25.61 9.05 7.08
CA ALA A 526 25.07 8.89 5.74
C ALA A 526 26.18 8.59 4.73
N VAL A 527 25.89 7.71 3.75
CA VAL A 527 26.85 7.27 2.74
C VAL A 527 26.20 7.34 1.37
N VAL A 528 26.90 7.94 0.41
CA VAL A 528 26.46 8.07 -0.98
C VAL A 528 27.28 7.17 -1.91
N GLU A 529 26.60 6.58 -2.89
CA GLU A 529 27.19 5.81 -3.97
C GLU A 529 26.68 6.34 -5.31
N VAL A 530 27.58 6.81 -6.16
CA VAL A 530 27.24 7.25 -7.52
C VAL A 530 26.90 6.04 -8.36
N LYS A 531 25.75 6.08 -9.03
CA LYS A 531 25.28 5.00 -9.92
C LYS A 531 25.40 5.37 -11.38
N GLU A 532 25.05 6.60 -11.72
CA GLU A 532 25.15 7.14 -13.05
C GLU A 532 25.54 8.61 -12.96
N GLU A 533 26.35 9.05 -13.89
CA GLU A 533 26.82 10.42 -13.94
C GLU A 533 26.97 10.86 -15.41
N THR A 534 26.50 12.06 -15.69
CA THR A 534 26.73 12.78 -16.95
C THR A 534 27.31 14.14 -16.64
N GLN A 535 27.53 14.96 -17.66
CA GLN A 535 27.99 16.34 -17.46
C GLN A 535 26.96 17.20 -16.71
N THR A 536 25.65 16.88 -16.82
CA THR A 536 24.55 17.72 -16.33
C THR A 536 23.56 16.99 -15.42
N SER A 537 23.77 15.71 -15.12
CA SER A 537 22.90 14.93 -14.26
C SER A 537 23.64 13.87 -13.47
N LEU A 538 23.07 13.52 -12.33
CA LEU A 538 23.63 12.59 -11.36
C LEU A 538 22.53 11.66 -10.83
N SER A 539 22.85 10.36 -10.77
CA SER A 539 21.98 9.38 -10.07
C SER A 539 22.79 8.71 -8.97
N VAL A 540 22.23 8.66 -7.77
CA VAL A 540 22.91 8.16 -6.58
C VAL A 540 22.04 7.23 -5.77
N LYS A 541 22.67 6.31 -5.02
CA LYS A 541 22.10 5.68 -3.84
C LYS A 541 22.61 6.40 -2.60
N LEU A 542 21.69 6.81 -1.74
CA LEU A 542 21.98 7.35 -0.43
C LEU A 542 21.45 6.37 0.62
N ARG A 543 22.27 6.02 1.60
CA ARG A 543 21.89 5.21 2.76
C ARG A 543 22.39 5.86 4.03
N TRP A 544 21.74 5.61 5.13
CA TRP A 544 22.06 6.20 6.42
C TRP A 544 21.81 5.24 7.57
N ASP A 545 22.31 5.61 8.72
CA ASP A 545 22.04 4.99 10.00
C ASP A 545 21.48 6.04 10.96
N VAL A 546 20.72 5.64 11.95
CA VAL A 546 20.13 6.53 12.96
C VAL A 546 20.72 6.25 14.33
N ASP A 547 20.75 7.28 15.18
CA ASP A 547 21.17 7.20 16.57
C ASP A 547 19.99 6.70 17.42
N ALA A 548 19.61 5.44 17.23
CA ALA A 548 18.58 4.75 17.98
C ALA A 548 19.16 3.44 18.56
N GLU A 549 18.74 3.09 19.77
CA GLU A 549 19.17 1.85 20.38
C GLU A 549 18.61 0.64 19.63
N ALA A 550 19.48 -0.30 19.28
CA ALA A 550 19.06 -1.60 18.81
C ALA A 550 18.71 -2.48 20.01
N LYS A 551 17.55 -3.13 19.97
CA LYS A 551 17.18 -4.13 20.98
C LYS A 551 17.89 -5.45 20.64
N ASP A 552 18.77 -5.90 21.54
CA ASP A 552 19.35 -7.25 21.47
C ASP A 552 18.32 -8.21 22.06
N ARG A 553 17.77 -9.06 21.22
CA ARG A 553 16.90 -10.15 21.63
C ARG A 553 17.63 -11.46 21.36
N ALA A 554 17.99 -12.15 22.42
CA ALA A 554 18.86 -13.33 22.39
C ALA A 554 18.42 -14.41 21.39
N ASP A 555 17.10 -14.53 21.14
CA ASP A 555 16.55 -15.59 20.30
C ASP A 555 16.37 -15.19 18.82
N TYR A 556 16.30 -13.89 18.48
CA TYR A 556 15.99 -13.45 17.12
C TYR A 556 16.72 -12.18 16.65
N GLY A 557 17.86 -11.90 17.25
CA GLY A 557 18.78 -10.88 16.77
C GLY A 557 18.47 -9.45 17.19
N LEU A 558 19.10 -8.53 16.51
CA LEU A 558 18.96 -7.09 16.76
C LEU A 558 17.71 -6.54 16.10
N LEU A 559 16.88 -5.88 16.89
CA LEU A 559 15.76 -5.08 16.40
C LEU A 559 15.97 -3.63 16.83
N TYR A 560 15.65 -2.70 15.96
CA TYR A 560 15.70 -1.30 16.31
C TYR A 560 14.62 -0.94 17.33
N ASN A 561 14.90 0.10 18.10
CA ASN A 561 13.98 0.58 19.09
C ASN A 561 12.79 1.28 18.43
N ASP A 562 11.57 0.93 18.83
CA ASP A 562 10.34 1.59 18.39
C ASP A 562 10.27 3.05 18.86
N GLU A 563 11.12 3.46 19.82
CA GLU A 563 11.21 4.82 20.36
C GLU A 563 12.03 5.78 19.49
N ALA A 564 12.36 5.39 18.27
CA ALA A 564 13.03 6.29 17.32
C ALA A 564 12.19 7.54 16.99
N ASN A 565 10.88 7.46 17.16
CA ASN A 565 9.94 8.57 16.93
C ASN A 565 10.01 9.17 15.52
N ILE A 566 10.39 8.35 14.54
CA ILE A 566 10.53 8.76 13.15
C ILE A 566 9.29 8.33 12.38
N ASP A 567 8.66 9.29 11.70
CA ASP A 567 7.59 9.02 10.74
C ASP A 567 8.17 8.69 9.35
N HIS A 568 9.08 9.52 8.88
CA HIS A 568 9.78 9.34 7.62
C HIS A 568 11.13 10.05 7.62
N PHE A 569 11.90 9.85 6.54
CA PHE A 569 13.11 10.62 6.25
C PHE A 569 12.84 11.55 5.09
N GLU A 570 13.34 12.78 5.20
CA GLU A 570 13.34 13.76 4.11
C GLU A 570 14.74 13.84 3.51
N VAL A 571 14.81 13.79 2.18
CA VAL A 571 16.05 13.74 1.42
C VAL A 571 16.21 15.02 0.63
N PHE A 572 17.40 15.61 0.71
CA PHE A 572 17.70 16.91 0.16
C PHE A 572 18.85 16.87 -0.84
N TYR A 573 18.86 17.86 -1.70
CA TYR A 573 19.91 18.09 -2.68
C TYR A 573 20.28 19.57 -2.72
N LYS A 574 21.54 19.87 -2.92
CA LYS A 574 22.05 21.17 -3.32
C LYS A 574 23.23 21.02 -4.27
N ASP A 575 23.31 21.92 -5.25
CA ASP A 575 24.45 22.02 -6.16
C ASP A 575 25.37 23.14 -5.66
N GLY A 576 26.57 22.78 -5.22
CA GLY A 576 27.50 23.65 -4.53
C GLY A 576 27.27 23.82 -3.03
N GLU A 577 28.30 24.27 -2.31
CA GLU A 577 28.24 24.48 -0.85
C GLU A 577 27.15 25.47 -0.44
N THR A 578 27.00 26.53 -1.23
CA THR A 578 26.00 27.59 -1.03
C THR A 578 24.78 27.46 -1.91
N GLY A 579 24.66 26.32 -2.62
CA GLY A 579 23.56 26.03 -3.51
C GLY A 579 22.21 26.01 -2.80
N ARG A 580 21.16 26.22 -3.56
CA ARG A 580 19.80 26.17 -3.02
C ARG A 580 19.48 24.76 -2.51
N VAL A 581 19.09 24.65 -1.24
CA VAL A 581 18.59 23.41 -0.66
C VAL A 581 17.19 23.11 -1.21
N SER A 582 17.01 21.91 -1.77
CA SER A 582 15.73 21.45 -2.28
C SER A 582 15.47 20.02 -1.77
N GLU A 583 14.27 19.77 -1.28
CA GLU A 583 13.84 18.40 -1.00
C GLU A 583 13.63 17.66 -2.33
N VAL A 584 14.17 16.46 -2.43
CA VAL A 584 14.14 15.62 -3.65
C VAL A 584 13.55 14.25 -3.42
N GLY A 585 13.13 13.94 -2.20
CA GLY A 585 12.48 12.67 -1.89
C GLY A 585 12.14 12.51 -0.42
N ARG A 586 11.25 11.58 -0.16
CA ARG A 586 10.90 11.07 1.17
C ARG A 586 10.91 9.56 1.16
N THR A 587 11.14 8.94 2.29
CA THR A 587 11.09 7.48 2.41
C THR A 587 10.96 7.06 3.87
N THR A 588 10.36 5.91 4.11
CA THR A 588 10.39 5.22 5.41
C THR A 588 11.61 4.32 5.56
N SER A 589 12.26 3.96 4.46
CA SER A 589 13.46 3.13 4.45
C SER A 589 14.70 3.92 4.82
N TRP A 590 15.74 3.23 5.27
CA TRP A 590 17.05 3.78 5.64
C TRP A 590 18.00 3.95 4.45
N GLY A 591 17.44 4.10 3.28
CA GLY A 591 18.14 4.37 2.04
C GLY A 591 17.19 4.66 0.91
N THR A 592 17.69 5.38 -0.10
CA THR A 592 16.91 5.73 -1.28
C THR A 592 17.78 5.80 -2.52
N TYR A 593 17.12 5.73 -3.67
CA TYR A 593 17.72 6.04 -4.97
C TYR A 593 17.18 7.38 -5.46
N LEU A 594 18.08 8.26 -5.87
CA LEU A 594 17.76 9.55 -6.47
C LEU A 594 18.26 9.54 -7.91
N GLY A 595 17.33 9.62 -8.86
CA GLY A 595 17.64 9.57 -10.28
C GLY A 595 17.62 10.93 -10.94
N ASN A 596 18.59 11.18 -11.85
CA ASN A 596 18.60 12.36 -12.69
C ASN A 596 18.53 13.69 -11.93
N LEU A 597 19.25 13.80 -10.83
CA LEU A 597 19.45 15.08 -10.14
C LEU A 597 20.15 16.06 -11.10
N PRO A 598 19.63 17.29 -11.29
CA PRO A 598 20.26 18.27 -12.17
C PRO A 598 21.54 18.80 -11.53
N MET A 599 22.57 19.07 -12.35
CA MET A 599 23.83 19.63 -11.91
C MET A 599 24.28 20.76 -12.83
N ASP A 600 24.89 21.79 -12.23
CA ASP A 600 25.61 22.80 -12.95
C ASP A 600 27.09 22.40 -13.15
N GLU A 601 27.67 22.78 -14.28
CA GLU A 601 29.04 22.44 -14.62
C GLU A 601 30.04 23.05 -13.61
N GLY A 602 30.91 22.21 -13.04
CA GLY A 602 31.97 22.64 -12.12
C GLY A 602 31.56 22.75 -10.66
N GLU A 603 30.30 22.60 -10.33
CA GLU A 603 29.83 22.61 -8.95
C GLU A 603 30.01 21.25 -8.27
N LYS A 604 30.07 21.25 -6.95
CA LYS A 604 30.14 20.04 -6.11
C LYS A 604 28.75 19.74 -5.56
N PRO A 605 28.12 18.64 -6.00
CA PRO A 605 26.80 18.29 -5.53
C PRO A 605 26.86 17.70 -4.11
N PHE A 606 25.84 18.01 -3.31
CA PHE A 606 25.62 17.45 -2.00
C PHE A 606 24.24 16.82 -1.91
N VAL A 607 24.17 15.66 -1.31
CA VAL A 607 22.92 15.04 -0.88
C VAL A 607 22.84 15.05 0.64
N GLY A 608 21.66 15.22 1.18
CA GLY A 608 21.45 15.29 2.62
C GLY A 608 20.22 14.53 3.05
N VAL A 609 20.17 14.14 4.30
CA VAL A 609 19.03 13.46 4.89
C VAL A 609 18.79 13.95 6.30
N ARG A 610 17.52 14.04 6.70
CA ARG A 610 17.10 14.24 8.09
C ARG A 610 15.92 13.34 8.43
N SER A 611 15.74 13.04 9.69
CA SER A 611 14.53 12.40 10.19
C SER A 611 13.44 13.43 10.48
N ALA A 612 12.20 13.05 10.16
CA ALA A 612 10.99 13.79 10.51
C ALA A 612 10.25 13.02 11.60
N SER A 613 9.84 13.73 12.64
CA SER A 613 9.15 13.15 13.80
C SER A 613 7.72 12.73 13.47
N ILE A 614 7.23 11.79 14.26
CA ILE A 614 5.82 11.37 14.30
C ILE A 614 4.86 12.51 14.70
N ASP A 615 5.34 13.65 15.21
CA ASP A 615 4.52 14.82 15.52
C ASP A 615 4.31 15.74 14.30
N GLY A 616 4.98 15.46 13.17
CA GLY A 616 4.88 16.22 11.93
C GLY A 616 5.51 17.64 11.98
N LYS A 617 6.27 17.98 13.03
CA LYS A 617 6.79 19.34 13.28
C LYS A 617 8.26 19.37 13.67
N SER A 618 8.74 18.31 14.30
CA SER A 618 10.11 18.21 14.78
C SER A 618 10.96 17.44 13.80
N PHE A 619 12.18 17.92 13.59
CA PHE A 619 13.10 17.35 12.60
C PHE A 619 14.52 17.30 13.19
N SER A 620 15.29 16.30 12.78
CA SER A 620 16.73 16.32 13.05
C SER A 620 17.46 17.33 12.17
N GLU A 621 18.71 17.62 12.48
CA GLU A 621 19.58 18.35 11.56
C GLU A 621 19.81 17.55 10.28
N ILE A 622 20.02 18.24 9.15
CA ILE A 622 20.37 17.59 7.88
C ILE A 622 21.82 17.15 7.91
N VAL A 623 22.06 15.86 7.76
CA VAL A 623 23.41 15.31 7.56
C VAL A 623 23.73 15.32 6.07
N TRP A 624 24.71 16.15 5.69
CA TRP A 624 25.12 16.35 4.32
C TRP A 624 26.31 15.47 3.94
N VAL A 625 26.28 14.93 2.72
CA VAL A 625 27.38 14.17 2.11
C VAL A 625 27.73 14.79 0.77
N GLU A 626 29.01 15.15 0.56
CA GLU A 626 29.52 15.55 -0.76
C GLU A 626 29.50 14.34 -1.68
N VAL A 627 28.97 14.50 -2.88
CA VAL A 627 28.94 13.42 -3.88
C VAL A 627 30.24 13.44 -4.67
N PRO A 628 31.03 12.34 -4.67
CA PRO A 628 32.27 12.29 -5.44
C PRO A 628 31.96 12.36 -6.94
N ARG A 629 32.67 13.23 -7.65
CA ARG A 629 32.56 13.43 -9.09
C ARG A 629 33.67 12.73 -9.85
N ALA A 630 33.33 12.11 -10.97
CA ALA A 630 34.30 11.65 -11.96
C ALA A 630 34.87 12.85 -12.77
N ASP A 631 35.95 12.61 -13.50
CA ASP A 631 36.53 13.60 -14.41
C ASP A 631 35.53 13.96 -15.50
N ALA A 632 35.03 15.18 -15.50
CA ALA A 632 34.00 15.67 -16.42
C ALA A 632 34.32 15.45 -17.90
N SER A 633 35.63 15.49 -18.29
CA SER A 633 36.07 15.26 -19.67
C SER A 633 35.84 13.81 -20.15
N LYS A 634 35.56 12.89 -19.23
CA LYS A 634 35.33 11.46 -19.51
C LYS A 634 33.84 11.08 -19.42
N LEU A 635 32.98 12.02 -19.05
CA LEU A 635 31.57 11.76 -18.89
C LEU A 635 30.78 11.97 -20.18
N PRO A 636 29.72 11.19 -20.42
CA PRO A 636 28.81 11.43 -21.53
C PRO A 636 28.05 12.75 -21.33
N GLU A 637 27.80 13.45 -22.42
CA GLU A 637 27.06 14.73 -22.38
C GLU A 637 25.64 14.57 -21.83
N LYS A 638 25.01 13.44 -22.09
CA LYS A 638 23.66 13.12 -21.62
C LYS A 638 23.50 11.60 -21.45
N ASN A 639 22.74 11.17 -20.46
CA ASN A 639 22.36 9.76 -20.35
C ASN A 639 21.68 9.30 -21.64
N GLN A 640 22.25 8.30 -22.29
CA GLN A 640 21.56 7.55 -23.33
C GLN A 640 20.53 6.66 -22.62
N SER A 641 19.31 7.16 -22.57
CA SER A 641 18.08 6.49 -22.12
C SER A 641 18.22 5.34 -21.12
N VAL A 642 17.69 5.52 -19.94
CA VAL A 642 17.41 4.48 -18.93
C VAL A 642 16.25 3.55 -19.39
N ASP A 643 15.97 3.47 -20.69
CA ASP A 643 14.89 2.67 -21.27
C ASP A 643 15.25 1.19 -21.49
N ALA A 644 16.38 0.75 -20.96
CA ALA A 644 16.84 -0.62 -21.18
C ALA A 644 17.15 -1.35 -19.86
N TYR A 645 16.16 -1.43 -18.96
CA TYR A 645 16.23 -2.48 -17.91
C TYR A 645 14.82 -2.87 -17.46
#